data_94a70e4ca2dd7b97ee48451a266e17d2
#
_entry.id   94a70e4ca2dd7b97ee48451a266e17d2
#
_cell.length_a   1.000
_cell.length_b   1.000
_cell.length_c   1.000
_cell.angle_alpha   90.00
_cell.angle_beta   90.00
_cell.angle_gamma   90.00
#
_symmetry.space_group_name_H-M   'P 1'
#
loop_
_entity.id
_entity.type
_entity.pdbx_description
1 polymer ?
#
loop_
_entity_poly.entity_id
_entity_poly.type
_entity_poly.pdbx_seq_one_letter_code
_entity_poly.pdbx_strand_id
1 'polypeptide(L)'
;RLQLVGDGAAGDFEGLFGLQVEQRQPVWANQRGFMDSYPDGNNVGYRLNPQSGRYLGDASCAGLGGLFGGNVAPVPGARGGYRCMTDQYYNNYWTLQTKKENYDGYAGGTWHLSDSGKLFADLLFGFDHLQNNTRGPSFTSPDFINASSGDLERWYRLFSPEEIGGKSSNNSKWREVSWTGTLGYSDRVANTSWEYELAATRSEYRSDRTTRYTPAAGILDLYLGRKLGERDGYPVYDPDPARLGRPLSEEEWRSLRRNVTQHSESYSQTYSFTGNGELFDLPAGPVAFAGVLEVGKQGYRIRPDSQYNDGSLYNVSKASSSGGSRDRYAAGGEFSIPLHDTLLASAAGRWDQYRFSGRTEEQTTYNLGLEWRPLTSLLLRGSYGTSFRAPDLNYIYQADANGYYPAQKDYYGCEKGVDGACKNGRVDYVQSGTPDLKSERGRYWSYGFVWSPSSRFDFSADYYHIQIDDLLTTLDPDKLLRDEAACRSGGLDPDSAQCRDTLARVERNAGDASVDPNRLNKVYVNAINAAKERTSGIDLRSNIRWGAGDYGAFSSTLGYTLVLSHDYKQSDDYPSENQRDSLDSHDWRSKLNASLTWDYAQFTSTLFAVRYGSVTNAAGSGRLSPWTVFNASARYRLNERASVGLTVNNLLDQIKEDDSDGWPYYPTGNYDAMGRQWWLDFSYHFGG
;
A
#
# COMPACT_ATOMS: atom_id res chain seq x y z
N ARG A 1 -7.23 12.56 20.08
CA ARG A 1 -7.90 11.26 20.20
C ARG A 1 -8.59 11.16 21.55
N LEU A 2 -9.86 10.74 21.56
CA LEU A 2 -10.64 10.43 22.77
C LEU A 2 -11.06 8.95 22.68
N GLN A 3 -10.95 8.22 23.79
CA GLN A 3 -11.43 6.85 23.89
C GLN A 3 -12.28 6.71 25.16
N LEU A 4 -13.39 5.98 25.04
CA LEU A 4 -14.24 5.58 26.15
C LEU A 4 -14.47 4.07 26.02
N VAL A 5 -14.18 3.34 27.09
CA VAL A 5 -14.44 1.89 27.17
C VAL A 5 -15.20 1.63 28.45
N GLY A 6 -16.21 0.79 28.41
CA GLY A 6 -16.97 0.38 29.58
C GLY A 6 -17.44 -1.05 29.43
N ASP A 7 -17.50 -1.74 30.55
CA ASP A 7 -17.99 -3.10 30.67
C ASP A 7 -18.96 -3.20 31.88
N GLY A 8 -19.75 -4.22 31.88
CA GLY A 8 -20.71 -4.48 32.98
C GLY A 8 -21.35 -5.86 32.85
N ALA A 9 -21.81 -6.37 33.98
CA ALA A 9 -22.55 -7.61 34.07
C ALA A 9 -23.88 -7.41 34.78
N ALA A 10 -24.91 -8.07 34.30
CA ALA A 10 -26.26 -8.04 34.91
C ALA A 10 -26.91 -9.43 34.81
N GLY A 11 -26.92 -10.18 35.93
CA GLY A 11 -27.34 -11.57 35.93
C GLY A 11 -26.43 -12.42 35.02
N ASP A 12 -27.02 -13.13 34.07
CA ASP A 12 -26.33 -14.01 33.14
C ASP A 12 -25.79 -13.26 31.89
N PHE A 13 -25.87 -11.94 31.86
CA PHE A 13 -25.39 -11.12 30.73
C PHE A 13 -24.15 -10.32 31.12
N GLU A 14 -23.13 -10.39 30.24
CA GLU A 14 -21.92 -9.56 30.27
C GLU A 14 -21.86 -8.71 29.02
N GLY A 15 -21.53 -7.44 29.16
CA GLY A 15 -21.41 -6.51 28.03
C GLY A 15 -20.15 -5.67 28.07
N LEU A 16 -19.63 -5.37 26.89
CA LEU A 16 -18.50 -4.47 26.68
C LEU A 16 -18.84 -3.49 25.57
N PHE A 17 -18.47 -2.23 25.75
CA PHE A 17 -18.54 -1.25 24.68
C PHE A 17 -17.28 -0.39 24.62
N GLY A 18 -16.98 0.11 23.44
CA GLY A 18 -15.88 1.03 23.21
C GLY A 18 -16.26 2.08 22.19
N LEU A 19 -15.87 3.33 22.42
CA LEU A 19 -15.99 4.43 21.48
C LEU A 19 -14.66 5.13 21.34
N GLN A 20 -14.28 5.46 20.11
CA GLN A 20 -13.10 6.24 19.82
C GLN A 20 -13.42 7.36 18.84
N VAL A 21 -12.89 8.54 19.14
CA VAL A 21 -12.91 9.68 18.21
C VAL A 21 -11.48 10.16 18.02
N GLU A 22 -11.06 10.26 16.76
CA GLU A 22 -9.76 10.80 16.39
C GLU A 22 -9.93 11.94 15.38
N GLN A 23 -9.21 13.04 15.60
CA GLN A 23 -9.08 14.10 14.62
C GLN A 23 -7.60 14.40 14.41
N ARG A 24 -7.18 14.42 13.15
CA ARG A 24 -5.80 14.66 12.74
C ARG A 24 -5.73 15.70 11.64
N GLN A 25 -4.89 16.71 11.83
CA GLN A 25 -4.64 17.73 10.81
C GLN A 25 -3.59 17.23 9.80
N PRO A 26 -3.60 17.75 8.55
CA PRO A 26 -2.60 17.39 7.56
C PRO A 26 -1.24 18.01 7.91
N VAL A 27 -0.18 17.29 7.55
CA VAL A 27 1.18 17.85 7.51
C VAL A 27 1.62 17.93 6.05
N TRP A 28 2.07 19.10 5.63
CA TRP A 28 2.50 19.36 4.26
C TRP A 28 4.02 19.32 4.14
N ALA A 29 4.52 18.98 2.97
CA ALA A 29 5.95 18.87 2.72
C ALA A 29 6.70 20.17 3.02
N ASN A 30 6.15 21.33 2.67
CA ASN A 30 6.75 22.64 2.97
C ASN A 30 6.80 23.02 4.46
N GLN A 31 6.29 22.17 5.36
CA GLN A 31 6.49 22.32 6.81
C GLN A 31 7.73 21.56 7.29
N ARG A 32 8.53 21.01 6.37
CA ARG A 32 9.80 20.31 6.63
C ARG A 32 10.92 21.01 5.88
N GLY A 33 11.90 21.56 6.63
CA GLY A 33 12.95 22.42 6.07
C GLY A 33 13.79 21.76 4.97
N PHE A 34 14.01 20.43 5.03
CA PHE A 34 14.73 19.70 3.98
C PHE A 34 13.90 19.45 2.71
N MET A 35 12.59 19.74 2.72
CA MET A 35 11.65 19.55 1.61
C MET A 35 10.96 20.86 1.20
N ASP A 36 11.36 22.00 1.72
CA ASP A 36 10.67 23.29 1.54
C ASP A 36 10.90 23.93 0.17
N SER A 37 11.80 23.37 -0.63
CA SER A 37 12.07 23.80 -2.01
C SER A 37 12.33 22.62 -2.94
N TYR A 38 12.19 22.88 -4.24
CA TYR A 38 12.49 21.93 -5.33
C TYR A 38 13.38 22.64 -6.36
N PRO A 39 14.72 22.60 -6.20
CA PRO A 39 15.66 23.39 -7.00
C PRO A 39 15.57 23.21 -8.51
N ASP A 40 15.22 22.01 -8.99
CA ASP A 40 15.00 21.76 -10.43
C ASP A 40 13.79 22.51 -10.98
N GLY A 41 12.90 22.95 -10.09
CA GLY A 41 11.74 23.72 -10.40
C GLY A 41 10.67 23.00 -11.24
N ASN A 42 9.48 23.59 -11.26
CA ASN A 42 8.39 23.16 -12.11
C ASN A 42 7.91 24.31 -12.98
N ASN A 43 7.44 23.97 -14.19
CA ASN A 43 6.83 24.96 -15.05
C ASN A 43 5.56 25.51 -14.42
N VAL A 44 5.40 26.83 -14.40
CA VAL A 44 4.19 27.54 -13.99
C VAL A 44 3.37 27.96 -15.20
N GLY A 45 4.06 28.43 -16.25
CA GLY A 45 3.40 28.81 -17.49
C GLY A 45 4.36 28.82 -18.67
N TYR A 46 3.93 28.29 -19.80
CA TYR A 46 4.68 28.40 -21.06
C TYR A 46 3.79 28.26 -22.28
N ARG A 47 4.29 28.83 -23.39
CA ARG A 47 3.88 28.51 -24.77
C ARG A 47 5.06 27.81 -25.42
N LEU A 48 4.83 26.70 -26.08
CA LEU A 48 5.85 25.88 -26.70
C LEU A 48 5.45 25.59 -28.15
N ASN A 49 6.39 25.68 -29.08
CA ASN A 49 6.25 25.08 -30.41
C ASN A 49 6.71 23.62 -30.29
N PRO A 50 5.81 22.62 -30.41
CA PRO A 50 6.15 21.22 -30.18
C PRO A 50 7.12 20.63 -31.21
N GLN A 51 7.14 21.14 -32.46
CA GLN A 51 8.00 20.67 -33.53
C GLN A 51 9.47 21.10 -33.32
N SER A 52 9.69 22.40 -32.99
CA SER A 52 11.04 22.92 -32.76
C SER A 52 11.53 22.74 -31.33
N GLY A 53 10.63 22.50 -30.38
CA GLY A 53 10.93 22.49 -28.94
C GLY A 53 11.30 23.86 -28.38
N ARG A 54 11.01 24.94 -29.09
CA ARG A 54 11.30 26.34 -28.67
C ARG A 54 10.13 26.89 -27.85
N TYR A 55 10.45 27.54 -26.74
CA TYR A 55 9.46 28.30 -25.99
C TYR A 55 9.17 29.64 -26.71
N LEU A 56 7.90 30.07 -26.68
CA LEU A 56 7.42 31.27 -27.34
C LEU A 56 7.22 32.45 -26.40
N GLY A 57 7.59 32.28 -25.11
CA GLY A 57 7.53 33.33 -24.09
C GLY A 57 8.74 34.26 -24.16
N ASP A 58 8.58 35.46 -23.63
CA ASP A 58 9.64 36.45 -23.39
C ASP A 58 10.30 36.25 -22.02
N ALA A 59 11.29 37.09 -21.66
CA ALA A 59 12.00 37.04 -20.39
C ALA A 59 11.18 37.64 -19.23
N SER A 60 9.85 37.62 -19.35
CA SER A 60 8.94 38.16 -18.35
C SER A 60 7.92 37.11 -17.90
N CYS A 61 7.70 37.02 -16.59
CA CYS A 61 6.59 36.28 -15.98
C CYS A 61 5.50 37.24 -15.47
N ALA A 62 5.31 38.37 -16.19
CA ALA A 62 4.34 39.37 -15.81
C ALA A 62 2.96 38.75 -15.51
N GLY A 63 2.36 39.16 -14.40
CA GLY A 63 1.12 38.61 -13.88
C GLY A 63 1.24 37.29 -13.09
N LEU A 64 2.29 36.49 -13.28
CA LEU A 64 2.52 35.25 -12.54
C LEU A 64 3.54 35.40 -11.40
N GLY A 65 4.35 36.46 -11.40
CA GLY A 65 5.45 36.65 -10.45
C GLY A 65 5.07 36.65 -8.97
N GLY A 66 3.82 37.00 -8.64
CA GLY A 66 3.30 36.98 -7.26
C GLY A 66 2.78 35.62 -6.78
N LEU A 67 2.72 34.64 -7.67
CA LEU A 67 2.21 33.29 -7.34
C LEU A 67 3.28 32.44 -6.64
N PHE A 68 2.83 31.37 -5.97
CA PHE A 68 3.71 30.50 -5.16
C PHE A 68 4.55 31.28 -4.14
N GLY A 69 3.94 32.27 -3.48
CA GLY A 69 4.62 33.11 -2.51
C GLY A 69 5.66 34.08 -3.13
N GLY A 70 5.53 34.41 -4.42
CA GLY A 70 6.48 35.26 -5.14
C GLY A 70 7.69 34.52 -5.74
N ASN A 71 7.65 33.18 -5.78
CA ASN A 71 8.76 32.33 -6.28
C ASN A 71 8.57 31.90 -7.74
N VAL A 72 8.08 32.78 -8.61
CA VAL A 72 7.96 32.51 -10.05
C VAL A 72 8.93 33.37 -10.82
N ALA A 73 9.83 32.75 -11.57
CA ALA A 73 10.85 33.42 -12.35
C ALA A 73 10.91 32.93 -13.80
N PRO A 74 11.35 33.78 -14.75
CA PRO A 74 11.60 33.39 -16.13
C PRO A 74 12.88 32.54 -16.23
N VAL A 75 12.78 31.41 -16.92
CA VAL A 75 13.90 30.50 -17.18
C VAL A 75 14.05 30.30 -18.69
N PRO A 76 15.24 30.48 -19.27
CA PRO A 76 15.47 30.28 -20.70
C PRO A 76 15.31 28.81 -21.09
N GLY A 77 14.72 28.56 -22.25
CA GLY A 77 14.65 27.23 -22.84
C GLY A 77 15.96 26.88 -23.59
N ALA A 78 16.33 25.62 -23.57
CA ALA A 78 17.53 25.14 -24.27
C ALA A 78 17.53 25.41 -25.78
N ARG A 79 16.34 25.50 -26.39
CA ARG A 79 16.15 25.82 -27.83
C ARG A 79 15.63 27.26 -28.05
N GLY A 80 15.80 28.13 -27.06
CA GLY A 80 15.39 29.52 -27.06
C GLY A 80 14.00 29.80 -26.51
N GLY A 81 13.70 31.10 -26.31
CA GLY A 81 12.51 31.58 -25.61
C GLY A 81 12.59 31.33 -24.10
N TYR A 82 11.52 31.69 -23.39
CA TYR A 82 11.44 31.59 -21.93
C TYR A 82 10.16 30.86 -21.48
N ARG A 83 10.24 30.28 -20.31
CA ARG A 83 9.13 29.71 -19.54
C ARG A 83 9.15 30.23 -18.11
N CYS A 84 8.00 30.28 -17.47
CA CYS A 84 7.92 30.62 -16.05
C CYS A 84 8.02 29.37 -15.21
N MET A 85 8.87 29.38 -14.18
CA MET A 85 9.10 28.24 -13.30
C MET A 85 9.02 28.67 -11.83
N THR A 86 8.79 27.70 -10.96
CA THR A 86 8.82 27.83 -9.50
C THR A 86 9.50 26.62 -8.86
N ASP A 87 10.17 26.81 -7.76
CA ASP A 87 10.70 25.75 -6.89
C ASP A 87 9.68 25.32 -5.80
N GLN A 88 8.48 25.86 -5.81
CA GLN A 88 7.47 25.74 -4.75
C GLN A 88 6.27 24.85 -5.11
N TYR A 89 6.39 23.93 -6.06
CA TYR A 89 5.24 23.14 -6.50
C TYR A 89 4.91 21.94 -5.60
N TYR A 90 5.78 20.94 -5.54
CA TYR A 90 5.49 19.71 -4.81
C TYR A 90 5.36 19.94 -3.31
N ASN A 91 6.25 20.72 -2.74
CA ASN A 91 6.27 21.09 -1.32
C ASN A 91 4.96 21.75 -0.85
N ASN A 92 4.28 22.50 -1.71
CA ASN A 92 2.99 23.11 -1.40
C ASN A 92 1.80 22.16 -1.51
N TYR A 93 1.87 21.09 -2.30
CA TYR A 93 0.72 20.23 -2.55
C TYR A 93 0.85 18.80 -1.99
N TRP A 94 2.03 18.40 -1.57
CA TRP A 94 2.26 17.07 -1.03
C TRP A 94 1.91 16.99 0.45
N THR A 95 0.95 16.13 0.80
CA THR A 95 0.65 15.81 2.18
C THR A 95 1.52 14.66 2.68
N LEU A 96 2.36 14.91 3.68
CA LEU A 96 3.11 13.88 4.41
C LEU A 96 2.20 13.10 5.35
N GLN A 97 1.22 13.78 5.93
CA GLN A 97 0.17 13.19 6.75
C GLN A 97 -1.19 13.64 6.26
N THR A 98 -2.09 12.70 6.02
CA THR A 98 -3.48 12.97 5.63
C THR A 98 -4.25 13.63 6.76
N LYS A 99 -5.15 14.57 6.41
CA LYS A 99 -6.22 14.95 7.32
C LYS A 99 -7.14 13.76 7.54
N LYS A 100 -7.43 13.43 8.80
CA LYS A 100 -8.34 12.32 9.16
C LYS A 100 -9.29 12.77 10.27
N GLU A 101 -10.55 12.38 10.13
CA GLU A 101 -11.58 12.40 11.17
C GLU A 101 -12.15 10.99 11.22
N ASN A 102 -12.03 10.33 12.37
CA ASN A 102 -12.39 8.93 12.55
C ASN A 102 -13.27 8.77 13.79
N TYR A 103 -14.30 7.94 13.64
CA TYR A 103 -15.22 7.55 14.69
C TYR A 103 -15.36 6.03 14.66
N ASP A 104 -14.86 5.35 15.68
CA ASP A 104 -14.97 3.90 15.81
C ASP A 104 -15.86 3.56 17.00
N GLY A 105 -16.62 2.50 16.86
CA GLY A 105 -17.40 1.95 17.94
C GLY A 105 -17.36 0.44 17.97
N TYR A 106 -17.36 -0.10 19.17
CA TYR A 106 -17.48 -1.51 19.47
C TYR A 106 -18.59 -1.74 20.49
N ALA A 107 -19.37 -2.76 20.27
CA ALA A 107 -20.33 -3.28 21.26
C ALA A 107 -20.30 -4.81 21.19
N GLY A 108 -20.09 -5.45 22.33
CA GLY A 108 -20.12 -6.90 22.47
C GLY A 108 -20.93 -7.31 23.68
N GLY A 109 -21.57 -8.45 23.60
CA GLY A 109 -22.30 -9.02 24.71
C GLY A 109 -22.28 -10.54 24.70
N THR A 110 -22.22 -11.12 25.88
CA THR A 110 -22.31 -12.56 26.11
C THR A 110 -23.41 -12.86 27.07
N TRP A 111 -24.29 -13.77 26.70
CA TRP A 111 -25.38 -14.28 27.56
C TRP A 111 -25.08 -15.73 27.90
N HIS A 112 -24.89 -16.00 29.19
CA HIS A 112 -24.69 -17.34 29.74
C HIS A 112 -26.07 -18.03 29.83
N LEU A 113 -26.34 -19.01 28.98
CA LEU A 113 -27.60 -19.75 28.93
C LEU A 113 -27.60 -20.94 29.88
N SER A 114 -26.41 -21.42 30.23
CA SER A 114 -26.13 -22.51 31.18
C SER A 114 -24.73 -22.34 31.75
N ASP A 115 -24.27 -23.29 32.56
CA ASP A 115 -22.90 -23.29 33.12
C ASP A 115 -21.78 -23.31 32.01
N SER A 116 -22.08 -23.82 30.83
CA SER A 116 -21.14 -23.89 29.70
C SER A 116 -21.65 -23.22 28.43
N GLY A 117 -22.99 -23.13 28.26
CA GLY A 117 -23.61 -22.58 27.06
C GLY A 117 -23.65 -21.07 27.06
N LYS A 118 -23.11 -20.46 25.99
CA LYS A 118 -22.98 -19.00 25.81
C LYS A 118 -23.49 -18.57 24.44
N LEU A 119 -24.38 -17.59 24.41
CA LEU A 119 -24.71 -16.85 23.21
C LEU A 119 -23.95 -15.54 23.24
N PHE A 120 -23.20 -15.23 22.16
CA PHE A 120 -22.46 -13.98 22.07
C PHE A 120 -22.75 -13.22 20.78
N ALA A 121 -22.66 -11.91 20.85
CA ALA A 121 -22.77 -11.03 19.70
C ALA A 121 -21.76 -9.89 19.81
N ASP A 122 -21.12 -9.56 18.68
CA ASP A 122 -20.18 -8.47 18.57
C ASP A 122 -20.51 -7.59 17.36
N LEU A 123 -20.40 -6.29 17.55
CA LEU A 123 -20.52 -5.30 16.50
C LEU A 123 -19.35 -4.32 16.57
N LEU A 124 -18.59 -4.24 15.49
CA LEU A 124 -17.58 -3.21 15.26
C LEU A 124 -18.06 -2.32 14.12
N PHE A 125 -17.96 -1.01 14.27
CA PHE A 125 -18.22 -0.07 13.18
C PHE A 125 -17.18 1.04 13.16
N GLY A 126 -16.92 1.57 11.96
CA GLY A 126 -15.99 2.66 11.71
C GLY A 126 -16.55 3.62 10.67
N PHE A 127 -16.30 4.89 10.90
CA PHE A 127 -16.61 5.95 9.97
C PHE A 127 -15.40 6.87 9.84
N ASP A 128 -14.85 6.97 8.61
CA ASP A 128 -13.66 7.77 8.32
C ASP A 128 -13.94 8.86 7.30
N HIS A 129 -13.44 10.05 7.57
CA HIS A 129 -13.26 11.13 6.60
C HIS A 129 -11.79 11.40 6.39
N LEU A 130 -11.30 11.14 5.19
CA LEU A 130 -9.90 11.36 4.81
C LEU A 130 -9.80 12.44 3.74
N GLN A 131 -8.71 13.22 3.78
CA GLN A 131 -8.39 14.17 2.72
C GLN A 131 -6.89 14.20 2.51
N ASN A 132 -6.46 14.02 1.27
CA ASN A 132 -5.06 14.17 0.91
C ASN A 132 -4.89 14.77 -0.48
N ASN A 133 -3.65 15.13 -0.77
CA ASN A 133 -3.21 15.59 -2.08
C ASN A 133 -1.72 15.28 -2.27
N THR A 134 -1.30 15.11 -3.51
CA THR A 134 0.10 14.95 -3.89
C THR A 134 0.52 15.90 -5.02
N ARG A 135 -0.44 16.52 -5.70
CA ARG A 135 -0.19 17.36 -6.87
C ARG A 135 -1.15 18.54 -6.93
N GLY A 136 -0.65 19.69 -7.39
CA GLY A 136 -1.47 20.83 -7.77
C GLY A 136 -2.16 20.58 -9.13
N PRO A 137 -3.26 21.30 -9.38
CA PRO A 137 -3.94 21.26 -10.66
C PRO A 137 -3.15 21.99 -11.74
N SER A 138 -3.24 21.50 -12.98
CA SER A 138 -2.61 22.12 -14.14
C SER A 138 -3.49 22.04 -15.38
N PHE A 139 -3.18 22.87 -16.35
CA PHE A 139 -3.73 22.85 -17.69
C PHE A 139 -2.60 22.60 -18.69
N THR A 140 -2.82 21.74 -19.67
CA THR A 140 -1.95 21.53 -20.84
C THR A 140 -2.82 21.48 -22.06
N SER A 141 -2.74 22.41 -22.96
CA SER A 141 -3.54 22.37 -24.19
C SER A 141 -3.22 21.13 -25.04
N PRO A 142 -4.14 20.67 -25.89
CA PRO A 142 -3.73 19.88 -27.05
C PRO A 142 -2.72 20.69 -27.88
N ASP A 143 -1.99 20.02 -28.79
CA ASP A 143 -1.27 20.74 -29.82
C ASP A 143 -2.29 21.37 -30.76
N PHE A 144 -2.15 22.64 -31.07
CA PHE A 144 -3.08 23.41 -31.87
C PHE A 144 -2.37 24.39 -32.79
N ILE A 145 -3.00 24.73 -33.91
CA ILE A 145 -2.52 25.79 -34.79
C ILE A 145 -3.10 27.11 -34.28
N ASN A 146 -2.24 28.05 -33.96
CA ASN A 146 -2.61 29.41 -33.64
C ASN A 146 -2.94 30.17 -34.94
N ALA A 147 -4.19 30.63 -35.08
CA ALA A 147 -4.64 31.26 -36.29
C ALA A 147 -3.91 32.58 -36.61
N SER A 148 -3.55 33.35 -35.60
CA SER A 148 -2.84 34.62 -35.75
C SER A 148 -1.37 34.46 -36.19
N SER A 149 -0.64 33.47 -35.68
CA SER A 149 0.76 33.24 -36.04
C SER A 149 0.99 32.20 -37.13
N GLY A 150 0.04 31.28 -37.30
CA GLY A 150 0.18 30.11 -38.15
C GLY A 150 1.00 28.97 -37.56
N ASP A 151 1.57 29.15 -36.37
CA ASP A 151 2.45 28.20 -35.73
C ASP A 151 1.67 27.10 -35.00
N LEU A 152 2.34 25.93 -34.85
CA LEU A 152 1.87 24.88 -33.96
C LEU A 152 2.30 25.25 -32.52
N GLU A 153 1.35 25.28 -31.61
CA GLU A 153 1.58 25.67 -30.23
C GLU A 153 1.03 24.64 -29.24
N ARG A 154 1.66 24.54 -28.06
CA ARG A 154 1.20 23.87 -26.84
C ARG A 154 1.31 24.84 -25.69
N TRP A 155 0.22 25.02 -24.94
CA TRP A 155 0.19 25.88 -23.76
C TRP A 155 0.13 25.05 -22.48
N TYR A 156 0.79 25.56 -21.44
CA TYR A 156 0.81 24.96 -20.12
C TYR A 156 0.59 26.02 -19.04
N ARG A 157 -0.19 25.68 -18.03
CA ARG A 157 -0.44 26.51 -16.86
C ARG A 157 -0.58 25.64 -15.62
N LEU A 158 0.22 25.93 -14.58
CA LEU A 158 0.13 25.35 -13.26
C LEU A 158 -0.54 26.35 -12.33
N PHE A 159 -1.55 25.92 -11.58
CA PHE A 159 -2.30 26.79 -10.67
C PHE A 159 -1.68 26.75 -9.28
N SER A 160 -1.54 27.92 -8.68
CA SER A 160 -0.95 28.11 -7.36
C SER A 160 -1.98 27.99 -6.24
N PRO A 161 -1.56 27.78 -4.98
CA PRO A 161 -2.47 27.79 -3.84
C PRO A 161 -3.31 29.08 -3.72
N GLU A 162 -2.76 30.23 -4.09
CA GLU A 162 -3.43 31.53 -4.05
C GLU A 162 -4.62 31.60 -5.02
N GLU A 163 -4.47 31.01 -6.21
CA GLU A 163 -5.52 30.97 -7.24
C GLU A 163 -6.65 30.02 -6.89
N ILE A 164 -6.35 28.93 -6.21
CA ILE A 164 -7.32 27.83 -6.00
C ILE A 164 -8.04 27.90 -4.64
N GLY A 165 -7.79 28.94 -3.82
CA GLY A 165 -8.37 29.06 -2.48
C GLY A 165 -7.69 28.16 -1.44
N GLY A 166 -6.37 27.97 -1.57
CA GLY A 166 -5.51 27.24 -0.62
C GLY A 166 -5.18 25.81 -1.02
N LYS A 167 -4.12 25.26 -0.42
CA LYS A 167 -3.54 23.95 -0.72
C LYS A 167 -4.55 22.80 -0.71
N SER A 168 -5.46 22.81 0.28
CA SER A 168 -6.44 21.74 0.48
C SER A 168 -7.65 21.79 -0.46
N SER A 169 -7.81 22.86 -1.26
CA SER A 169 -8.97 23.01 -2.16
C SER A 169 -8.97 21.97 -3.30
N ASN A 170 -7.79 21.39 -3.62
CA ASN A 170 -7.65 20.34 -4.61
C ASN A 170 -7.59 18.92 -4.01
N ASN A 171 -7.78 18.78 -2.69
CA ASN A 171 -7.73 17.48 -2.05
C ASN A 171 -8.81 16.53 -2.58
N SER A 172 -8.42 15.30 -2.84
CA SER A 172 -9.37 14.19 -2.88
C SER A 172 -9.90 13.92 -1.48
N LYS A 173 -11.19 13.59 -1.40
CA LYS A 173 -11.89 13.32 -0.14
C LYS A 173 -12.43 11.91 -0.18
N TRP A 174 -12.25 11.16 0.90
CA TRP A 174 -12.83 9.84 1.09
C TRP A 174 -13.81 9.90 2.24
N ARG A 175 -14.94 9.28 2.06
CA ARG A 175 -15.92 8.97 3.09
C ARG A 175 -16.05 7.46 3.13
N GLU A 176 -15.62 6.88 4.25
CA GLU A 176 -15.54 5.45 4.40
C GLU A 176 -16.43 5.00 5.56
N VAL A 177 -17.13 3.91 5.36
CA VAL A 177 -17.97 3.27 6.36
C VAL A 177 -17.64 1.80 6.39
N SER A 178 -17.32 1.28 7.56
CA SER A 178 -17.06 -0.14 7.77
C SER A 178 -17.89 -0.66 8.94
N TRP A 179 -18.31 -1.91 8.86
CA TRP A 179 -18.89 -2.60 10.01
C TRP A 179 -18.59 -4.11 9.92
N THR A 180 -18.48 -4.73 11.08
CA THR A 180 -18.40 -6.19 11.23
C THR A 180 -19.31 -6.61 12.36
N GLY A 181 -20.23 -7.51 12.09
CA GLY A 181 -21.09 -8.12 13.08
C GLY A 181 -20.86 -9.63 13.14
N THR A 182 -20.77 -10.17 14.35
CA THR A 182 -20.69 -11.60 14.63
C THR A 182 -21.81 -11.98 15.61
N LEU A 183 -22.44 -13.08 15.33
CA LEU A 183 -23.37 -13.77 16.26
C LEU A 183 -22.89 -15.21 16.39
N GLY A 184 -22.73 -15.68 17.62
CA GLY A 184 -22.25 -17.02 17.84
C GLY A 184 -22.83 -17.69 19.09
N TYR A 185 -22.75 -19.00 19.11
CA TYR A 185 -23.10 -19.84 20.25
C TYR A 185 -21.97 -20.83 20.50
N SER A 186 -21.54 -20.92 21.75
CA SER A 186 -20.55 -21.91 22.19
C SER A 186 -21.08 -22.69 23.39
N ASP A 187 -20.74 -23.99 23.45
CA ASP A 187 -21.10 -24.86 24.57
C ASP A 187 -20.12 -26.03 24.70
N ARG A 188 -20.23 -26.74 25.79
CA ARG A 188 -19.52 -27.98 26.07
C ARG A 188 -20.46 -29.19 25.92
N VAL A 189 -19.98 -30.26 25.30
CA VAL A 189 -20.70 -31.52 25.29
C VAL A 189 -20.66 -32.14 26.69
N ALA A 190 -21.85 -32.38 27.25
CA ALA A 190 -22.00 -32.84 28.63
C ALA A 190 -21.12 -34.08 28.95
N ASN A 191 -20.44 -34.04 30.09
CA ASN A 191 -19.56 -35.08 30.58
C ASN A 191 -18.36 -35.42 29.65
N THR A 192 -17.94 -34.51 28.83
CA THR A 192 -16.76 -34.63 27.95
C THR A 192 -15.86 -33.42 28.05
N SER A 193 -14.62 -33.52 27.48
CA SER A 193 -13.72 -32.39 27.28
C SER A 193 -14.05 -31.57 26.00
N TRP A 194 -15.08 -31.98 25.22
CA TRP A 194 -15.40 -31.37 23.94
C TRP A 194 -16.15 -30.08 24.08
N GLU A 195 -15.61 -29.03 23.47
CA GLU A 195 -16.23 -27.73 23.30
C GLU A 195 -16.50 -27.48 21.81
N TYR A 196 -17.59 -26.77 21.51
CA TYR A 196 -17.92 -26.38 20.16
C TYR A 196 -18.43 -24.95 20.09
N GLU A 197 -18.25 -24.33 18.91
CA GLU A 197 -18.76 -23.01 18.61
C GLU A 197 -19.36 -22.98 17.20
N LEU A 198 -20.50 -22.31 17.10
CA LEU A 198 -21.13 -21.91 15.84
C LEU A 198 -21.09 -20.41 15.74
N ALA A 199 -20.58 -19.86 14.65
CA ALA A 199 -20.55 -18.42 14.45
C ALA A 199 -20.97 -18.03 13.03
N ALA A 200 -21.65 -16.87 12.94
CA ALA A 200 -21.98 -16.21 11.70
C ALA A 200 -21.40 -14.78 11.73
N THR A 201 -20.50 -14.48 10.82
CA THR A 201 -19.85 -13.18 10.73
C THR A 201 -20.13 -12.54 9.39
N ARG A 202 -20.46 -11.24 9.38
CA ARG A 202 -20.54 -10.42 8.18
C ARG A 202 -19.79 -9.12 8.37
N SER A 203 -18.97 -8.77 7.37
CA SER A 203 -18.24 -7.50 7.29
C SER A 203 -18.60 -6.81 5.99
N GLU A 204 -18.78 -5.49 6.06
CA GLU A 204 -18.95 -4.62 4.89
C GLU A 204 -18.05 -3.39 5.00
N TYR A 205 -17.52 -2.98 3.88
CA TYR A 205 -16.77 -1.74 3.72
C TYR A 205 -17.28 -0.98 2.50
N ARG A 206 -17.53 0.31 2.66
CA ARG A 206 -17.95 1.23 1.60
C ARG A 206 -17.05 2.45 1.62
N SER A 207 -16.62 2.89 0.44
CA SER A 207 -15.78 4.07 0.26
C SER A 207 -16.28 4.91 -0.90
N ASP A 208 -16.59 6.17 -0.63
CA ASP A 208 -16.91 7.20 -1.60
C ASP A 208 -15.71 8.12 -1.75
N ARG A 209 -15.01 8.02 -2.88
CA ARG A 209 -13.90 8.91 -3.22
C ARG A 209 -14.39 10.03 -4.11
N THR A 210 -14.42 11.26 -3.61
CA THR A 210 -14.75 12.45 -4.37
C THR A 210 -13.49 13.24 -4.72
N THR A 211 -13.26 13.44 -6.01
CA THR A 211 -12.18 14.27 -6.55
C THR A 211 -12.78 15.41 -7.35
N ARG A 212 -12.16 16.58 -7.31
CA ARG A 212 -12.55 17.73 -8.11
C ARG A 212 -11.80 17.74 -9.44
N TYR A 213 -12.52 17.58 -10.54
CA TYR A 213 -11.97 17.67 -11.89
C TYR A 213 -12.45 18.93 -12.61
N THR A 214 -11.77 19.26 -13.68
CA THR A 214 -12.08 20.41 -14.53
C THR A 214 -12.85 19.94 -15.76
N PRO A 215 -14.01 20.52 -16.11
CA PRO A 215 -14.68 20.26 -17.38
C PRO A 215 -13.78 20.61 -18.56
N ALA A 216 -13.73 19.74 -19.56
CA ALA A 216 -12.86 19.91 -20.72
C ALA A 216 -13.21 21.20 -21.51
N ALA A 217 -14.47 21.41 -21.83
CA ALA A 217 -14.91 22.59 -22.54
C ALA A 217 -14.56 23.88 -21.80
N GLY A 218 -14.89 23.96 -20.50
CA GLY A 218 -14.69 25.19 -19.73
C GLY A 218 -13.25 25.66 -19.65
N ILE A 219 -12.26 24.74 -19.48
CA ILE A 219 -10.85 25.15 -19.39
C ILE A 219 -10.25 25.42 -20.77
N LEU A 220 -10.70 24.72 -21.83
CA LEU A 220 -10.25 25.01 -23.19
C LEU A 220 -10.79 26.36 -23.66
N ASP A 221 -12.07 26.65 -23.44
CA ASP A 221 -12.66 27.96 -23.76
C ASP A 221 -11.99 29.10 -23.00
N LEU A 222 -11.62 28.87 -21.74
CA LEU A 222 -10.94 29.85 -20.91
C LEU A 222 -9.58 30.27 -21.48
N TYR A 223 -8.78 29.30 -21.94
CA TYR A 223 -7.42 29.55 -22.40
C TYR A 223 -7.27 29.69 -23.89
N LEU A 224 -8.02 28.93 -24.68
CA LEU A 224 -7.88 28.88 -26.12
C LEU A 224 -9.03 29.55 -26.87
N GLY A 225 -10.16 29.83 -26.20
CA GLY A 225 -11.36 30.32 -26.84
C GLY A 225 -12.06 29.27 -27.67
N ARG A 226 -12.95 29.72 -28.56
CA ARG A 226 -13.73 28.84 -29.44
C ARG A 226 -12.83 28.19 -30.50
N LYS A 227 -12.99 26.86 -30.73
CA LYS A 227 -12.37 26.15 -31.82
C LYS A 227 -12.88 26.71 -33.17
N LEU A 228 -11.97 27.15 -34.03
CA LEU A 228 -12.25 27.75 -35.33
C LEU A 228 -12.37 26.72 -36.47
N GLY A 229 -11.74 25.56 -36.30
CA GLY A 229 -11.71 24.50 -37.29
C GLY A 229 -10.60 23.50 -37.03
N GLU A 230 -10.19 22.79 -38.09
CA GLU A 230 -9.05 21.89 -38.11
C GLU A 230 -8.18 22.16 -39.34
N ARG A 231 -6.85 22.03 -39.18
CA ARG A 231 -5.86 22.12 -40.25
C ARG A 231 -4.73 21.16 -39.96
N ASP A 232 -4.36 20.35 -40.94
CA ASP A 232 -3.25 19.36 -40.84
C ASP A 232 -3.41 18.38 -39.66
N GLY A 233 -4.68 18.03 -39.32
CA GLY A 233 -4.99 17.14 -38.20
C GLY A 233 -4.96 17.79 -36.80
N TYR A 234 -4.69 19.11 -36.75
CA TYR A 234 -4.68 19.87 -35.51
C TYR A 234 -5.88 20.80 -35.40
N PRO A 235 -6.45 20.98 -34.18
CA PRO A 235 -7.48 22.01 -33.98
C PRO A 235 -6.87 23.39 -34.15
N VAL A 236 -7.67 24.34 -34.70
CA VAL A 236 -7.29 25.73 -34.90
C VAL A 236 -7.96 26.59 -33.84
N TYR A 237 -7.17 27.40 -33.13
CA TYR A 237 -7.63 28.39 -32.16
C TYR A 237 -6.96 29.72 -32.44
N ASP A 238 -7.51 30.79 -31.89
CA ASP A 238 -6.92 32.16 -31.90
C ASP A 238 -6.89 32.71 -30.46
N PRO A 239 -6.07 32.14 -29.57
CA PRO A 239 -6.06 32.51 -28.16
C PRO A 239 -5.29 33.80 -27.92
N ASP A 240 -5.76 34.62 -26.96
CA ASP A 240 -4.98 35.72 -26.40
C ASP A 240 -3.86 35.23 -25.48
N PRO A 241 -2.57 35.41 -25.84
CA PRO A 241 -1.45 35.00 -24.99
C PRO A 241 -1.43 35.64 -23.60
N ALA A 242 -1.99 36.85 -23.45
CA ALA A 242 -2.06 37.52 -22.16
C ALA A 242 -2.92 36.74 -21.14
N ARG A 243 -3.86 35.92 -21.61
CA ARG A 243 -4.69 35.08 -20.75
C ARG A 243 -3.87 34.05 -19.97
N LEU A 244 -2.82 33.49 -20.54
CA LEU A 244 -1.95 32.53 -19.87
C LEU A 244 -1.21 33.16 -18.68
N GLY A 245 -0.83 34.42 -18.79
CA GLY A 245 -0.16 35.21 -17.75
C GLY A 245 -1.10 35.78 -16.69
N ARG A 246 -2.42 35.68 -16.86
CA ARG A 246 -3.39 36.22 -15.88
C ARG A 246 -3.72 35.18 -14.80
N PRO A 247 -3.48 35.46 -13.49
CA PRO A 247 -3.95 34.62 -12.42
C PRO A 247 -5.48 34.44 -12.44
N LEU A 248 -5.96 33.29 -12.01
CA LEU A 248 -7.38 33.07 -11.78
C LEU A 248 -7.79 33.64 -10.41
N SER A 249 -9.02 34.19 -10.35
CA SER A 249 -9.66 34.40 -9.06
C SER A 249 -10.18 33.06 -8.49
N GLU A 250 -10.35 33.01 -7.17
CA GLU A 250 -10.93 31.82 -6.53
C GLU A 250 -12.34 31.50 -7.05
N GLU A 251 -13.13 32.52 -7.42
CA GLU A 251 -14.46 32.35 -8.01
C GLU A 251 -14.39 31.74 -9.41
N GLU A 252 -13.50 32.24 -10.28
CA GLU A 252 -13.24 31.64 -11.59
C GLU A 252 -12.80 30.19 -11.45
N TRP A 253 -11.88 29.91 -10.52
CA TRP A 253 -11.43 28.56 -10.25
C TRP A 253 -12.58 27.64 -9.80
N ARG A 254 -13.41 28.08 -8.86
CA ARG A 254 -14.56 27.29 -8.38
C ARG A 254 -15.55 26.99 -9.49
N SER A 255 -15.81 27.93 -10.39
CA SER A 255 -16.73 27.74 -11.53
C SER A 255 -16.26 26.67 -12.51
N LEU A 256 -14.94 26.47 -12.60
CA LEU A 256 -14.27 25.46 -13.43
C LEU A 256 -14.21 24.07 -12.78
N ARG A 257 -14.84 23.84 -11.64
CA ARG A 257 -14.67 22.57 -10.92
C ARG A 257 -15.98 21.77 -10.81
N ARG A 258 -15.86 20.47 -11.00
CA ARG A 258 -16.93 19.50 -10.81
C ARG A 258 -16.48 18.43 -9.82
N ASN A 259 -17.38 18.04 -8.93
CA ASN A 259 -17.17 16.89 -8.07
C ASN A 259 -17.48 15.63 -8.87
N VAL A 260 -16.57 14.67 -8.83
CA VAL A 260 -16.70 13.38 -9.48
C VAL A 260 -16.45 12.32 -8.41
N THR A 261 -17.41 11.42 -8.22
CA THR A 261 -17.38 10.44 -7.13
C THR A 261 -17.29 9.02 -7.66
N GLN A 262 -16.30 8.28 -7.16
CA GLN A 262 -16.21 6.83 -7.33
C GLN A 262 -16.76 6.15 -6.09
N HIS A 263 -17.68 5.22 -6.28
CA HIS A 263 -18.21 4.36 -5.23
C HIS A 263 -17.51 3.00 -5.23
N SER A 264 -17.06 2.57 -4.08
CA SER A 264 -16.43 1.24 -3.91
C SER A 264 -17.05 0.55 -2.72
N GLU A 265 -17.31 -0.74 -2.85
CA GLU A 265 -17.88 -1.58 -1.79
C GLU A 265 -17.19 -2.95 -1.79
N SER A 266 -17.00 -3.52 -0.61
CA SER A 266 -16.61 -4.92 -0.45
C SER A 266 -17.32 -5.54 0.74
N TYR A 267 -17.48 -6.86 0.69
CA TYR A 267 -18.08 -7.62 1.78
C TYR A 267 -17.43 -8.98 1.95
N SER A 268 -17.50 -9.50 3.16
CA SER A 268 -17.20 -10.88 3.51
C SER A 268 -18.27 -11.42 4.43
N GLN A 269 -18.69 -12.65 4.19
CA GLN A 269 -19.66 -13.35 5.03
C GLN A 269 -19.11 -14.77 5.26
N THR A 270 -19.14 -15.22 6.52
CA THR A 270 -18.64 -16.56 6.90
C THR A 270 -19.55 -17.17 7.94
N TYR A 271 -19.86 -18.44 7.77
CA TYR A 271 -20.46 -19.30 8.76
C TYR A 271 -19.42 -20.35 9.13
N SER A 272 -19.16 -20.52 10.41
CA SER A 272 -18.15 -21.44 10.91
C SER A 272 -18.72 -22.36 12.00
N PHE A 273 -18.22 -23.57 12.01
CA PHE A 273 -18.35 -24.51 13.12
C PHE A 273 -16.93 -24.89 13.54
N THR A 274 -16.61 -24.73 14.80
CA THR A 274 -15.37 -25.21 15.40
C THR A 274 -15.68 -26.19 16.53
N GLY A 275 -14.82 -27.17 16.70
CA GLY A 275 -14.91 -28.11 17.80
C GLY A 275 -13.53 -28.56 18.24
N ASN A 276 -13.30 -28.66 19.55
CA ASN A 276 -12.04 -29.11 20.11
C ASN A 276 -12.28 -29.94 21.38
N GLY A 277 -11.35 -30.87 21.61
CA GLY A 277 -11.43 -31.75 22.78
C GLY A 277 -10.34 -32.81 22.77
N GLU A 278 -10.33 -33.62 23.81
CA GLU A 278 -9.43 -34.78 23.94
C GLU A 278 -10.03 -35.99 23.25
N LEU A 279 -9.17 -36.77 22.57
CA LEU A 279 -9.55 -37.98 21.86
C LEU A 279 -9.30 -39.25 22.68
N PHE A 280 -8.06 -39.45 23.11
CA PHE A 280 -7.61 -40.60 23.90
C PHE A 280 -6.28 -40.27 24.58
N ASP A 281 -5.96 -41.02 25.63
CA ASP A 281 -4.74 -40.85 26.39
C ASP A 281 -3.59 -41.69 25.81
N LEU A 282 -2.43 -41.05 25.70
CA LEU A 282 -1.12 -41.70 25.60
C LEU A 282 -0.43 -41.72 26.95
N PRO A 283 0.64 -42.50 27.15
CA PRO A 283 1.39 -42.48 28.42
C PRO A 283 1.88 -41.09 28.87
N ALA A 284 2.09 -40.19 27.93
CA ALA A 284 2.57 -38.80 28.18
C ALA A 284 1.45 -37.77 28.24
N GLY A 285 0.21 -38.16 28.14
CA GLY A 285 -0.96 -37.28 28.21
C GLY A 285 -1.97 -37.43 27.09
N PRO A 286 -3.08 -36.68 27.11
CA PRO A 286 -4.14 -36.82 26.12
C PRO A 286 -3.71 -36.30 24.74
N VAL A 287 -4.14 -37.01 23.69
CA VAL A 287 -4.12 -36.45 22.33
C VAL A 287 -5.31 -35.50 22.18
N ALA A 288 -5.03 -34.24 21.93
CA ALA A 288 -6.06 -33.23 21.67
C ALA A 288 -6.28 -33.05 20.17
N PHE A 289 -7.53 -32.72 19.82
CA PHE A 289 -7.93 -32.42 18.46
C PHE A 289 -8.72 -31.10 18.42
N ALA A 290 -8.48 -30.29 17.39
CA ALA A 290 -9.33 -29.16 17.04
C ALA A 290 -9.71 -29.25 15.57
N GLY A 291 -10.98 -28.97 15.25
CA GLY A 291 -11.49 -29.02 13.88
C GLY A 291 -12.32 -27.78 13.53
N VAL A 292 -12.35 -27.43 12.24
CA VAL A 292 -13.12 -26.30 11.71
C VAL A 292 -13.79 -26.65 10.40
N LEU A 293 -15.04 -26.21 10.24
CA LEU A 293 -15.79 -26.19 8.98
C LEU A 293 -16.22 -24.77 8.68
N GLU A 294 -16.05 -24.30 7.47
CA GLU A 294 -16.41 -22.93 7.07
C GLU A 294 -17.11 -22.92 5.71
N VAL A 295 -18.14 -22.08 5.61
CA VAL A 295 -18.80 -21.71 4.36
C VAL A 295 -18.86 -20.19 4.29
N GLY A 296 -18.47 -19.59 3.18
CA GLY A 296 -18.43 -18.15 3.09
C GLY A 296 -18.60 -17.61 1.68
N LYS A 297 -18.78 -16.31 1.62
CA LYS A 297 -18.85 -15.54 0.38
C LYS A 297 -18.14 -14.22 0.53
N GLN A 298 -17.36 -13.83 -0.50
CA GLN A 298 -16.66 -12.56 -0.56
C GLN A 298 -16.96 -11.87 -1.88
N GLY A 299 -16.99 -10.55 -1.87
CA GLY A 299 -17.21 -9.80 -3.10
C GLY A 299 -16.80 -8.35 -2.98
N TYR A 300 -16.61 -7.72 -4.14
CA TYR A 300 -16.36 -6.30 -4.25
C TYR A 300 -17.03 -5.71 -5.49
N ARG A 301 -17.20 -4.38 -5.51
CA ARG A 301 -17.66 -3.63 -6.65
C ARG A 301 -17.09 -2.22 -6.63
N ILE A 302 -16.65 -1.75 -7.80
CA ILE A 302 -16.20 -0.37 -8.04
C ILE A 302 -17.08 0.23 -9.12
N ARG A 303 -17.66 1.40 -8.86
CA ARG A 303 -18.53 2.14 -9.78
C ARG A 303 -18.02 3.57 -9.90
N PRO A 304 -17.27 3.89 -10.97
CA PRO A 304 -16.88 5.26 -11.26
C PRO A 304 -18.09 6.09 -11.72
N ASP A 305 -18.02 7.40 -11.53
CA ASP A 305 -18.97 8.34 -12.10
C ASP A 305 -18.95 8.26 -13.63
N SER A 306 -20.10 8.46 -14.27
CA SER A 306 -20.23 8.44 -15.75
C SER A 306 -19.35 9.50 -16.45
N GLN A 307 -19.08 10.61 -15.78
CA GLN A 307 -18.23 11.69 -16.29
C GLN A 307 -16.78 11.24 -16.61
N TYR A 308 -16.29 10.13 -16.02
CA TYR A 308 -15.01 9.56 -16.43
C TYR A 308 -14.98 9.10 -17.89
N ASN A 309 -16.14 8.76 -18.46
CA ASN A 309 -16.22 8.07 -19.75
C ASN A 309 -16.87 8.89 -20.86
N ASP A 310 -17.58 9.98 -20.53
CA ASP A 310 -18.34 10.80 -21.48
C ASP A 310 -17.51 11.90 -22.17
N GLY A 311 -16.22 12.03 -21.80
CA GLY A 311 -15.33 13.05 -22.37
C GLY A 311 -15.55 14.47 -21.82
N SER A 312 -16.45 14.63 -20.85
CA SER A 312 -16.73 15.93 -20.24
C SER A 312 -15.61 16.47 -19.34
N LEU A 313 -14.75 15.58 -18.86
CA LEU A 313 -13.63 15.94 -17.95
C LEU A 313 -12.32 16.11 -18.71
N TYR A 314 -11.57 17.11 -18.30
CA TYR A 314 -10.29 17.44 -18.88
C TYR A 314 -9.17 16.52 -18.37
N ASN A 315 -8.41 15.92 -19.30
CA ASN A 315 -7.22 15.10 -19.04
C ASN A 315 -7.43 13.99 -17.98
N VAL A 316 -8.57 13.31 -18.08
CA VAL A 316 -8.93 12.19 -17.18
C VAL A 316 -8.95 10.89 -17.97
N SER A 317 -8.29 9.87 -17.46
CA SER A 317 -8.35 8.53 -18.04
C SER A 317 -9.73 7.93 -17.83
N LYS A 318 -10.22 7.21 -18.85
CA LYS A 318 -11.46 6.44 -18.74
C LYS A 318 -11.38 5.44 -17.60
N ALA A 319 -12.47 5.28 -16.88
CA ALA A 319 -12.61 4.33 -15.81
C ALA A 319 -13.79 3.41 -16.06
N SER A 320 -13.61 2.12 -15.82
CA SER A 320 -14.65 1.12 -16.02
C SER A 320 -15.16 0.58 -14.69
N SER A 321 -16.45 0.22 -14.63
CA SER A 321 -16.99 -0.51 -13.50
C SER A 321 -16.35 -1.88 -13.42
N SER A 322 -15.95 -2.31 -12.23
CA SER A 322 -15.45 -3.65 -11.98
C SER A 322 -16.06 -4.25 -10.72
N GLY A 323 -16.10 -5.57 -10.65
CA GLY A 323 -16.59 -6.26 -9.47
C GLY A 323 -16.94 -7.70 -9.73
N GLY A 324 -16.87 -8.48 -8.68
CA GLY A 324 -17.21 -9.89 -8.69
C GLY A 324 -17.27 -10.47 -7.29
N SER A 325 -17.56 -11.75 -7.21
CA SER A 325 -17.65 -12.47 -5.95
C SER A 325 -17.10 -13.89 -6.08
N ARG A 326 -16.77 -14.47 -4.93
CA ARG A 326 -16.41 -15.90 -4.82
C ARG A 326 -17.10 -16.54 -3.62
N ASP A 327 -17.47 -17.79 -3.76
CA ASP A 327 -17.88 -18.65 -2.66
C ASP A 327 -16.65 -19.38 -2.12
N ARG A 328 -16.62 -19.64 -0.81
CA ARG A 328 -15.54 -20.33 -0.12
C ARG A 328 -16.10 -21.46 0.76
N TYR A 329 -15.44 -22.60 0.69
CA TYR A 329 -15.69 -23.75 1.56
C TYR A 329 -14.35 -24.19 2.13
N ALA A 330 -14.33 -24.57 3.42
CA ALA A 330 -13.11 -25.04 4.04
C ALA A 330 -13.41 -26.08 5.12
N ALA A 331 -12.48 -27.03 5.26
CA ALA A 331 -12.46 -28.00 6.35
C ALA A 331 -11.01 -28.19 6.81
N GLY A 332 -10.79 -28.15 8.13
CA GLY A 332 -9.46 -28.32 8.71
C GLY A 332 -9.50 -29.04 10.03
N GLY A 333 -8.36 -29.62 10.40
CA GLY A 333 -8.16 -30.24 11.70
C GLY A 333 -6.69 -30.20 12.11
N GLU A 334 -6.49 -30.17 13.43
CA GLU A 334 -5.18 -30.15 14.06
C GLU A 334 -5.14 -31.12 15.23
N PHE A 335 -4.02 -31.83 15.36
CA PHE A 335 -3.73 -32.73 16.45
C PHE A 335 -2.55 -32.20 17.28
N SER A 336 -2.67 -32.28 18.61
CA SER A 336 -1.58 -32.11 19.56
C SER A 336 -1.31 -33.48 20.19
N ILE A 337 -0.09 -34.02 20.01
CA ILE A 337 0.25 -35.40 20.29
C ILE A 337 1.44 -35.43 21.26
N PRO A 338 1.24 -35.66 22.55
CA PRO A 338 2.32 -35.81 23.52
C PRO A 338 2.97 -37.20 23.35
N LEU A 339 4.08 -37.24 22.60
CA LEU A 339 4.80 -38.50 22.31
C LEU A 339 5.62 -38.99 23.52
N HIS A 340 6.10 -38.04 24.33
CA HIS A 340 6.85 -38.28 25.56
C HIS A 340 6.67 -37.07 26.48
N ASP A 341 6.93 -37.20 27.79
CA ASP A 341 6.83 -36.08 28.76
C ASP A 341 7.61 -34.83 28.34
N THR A 342 8.66 -35.02 27.55
CA THR A 342 9.49 -33.92 27.01
C THR A 342 9.30 -33.66 25.52
N LEU A 343 8.46 -34.43 24.84
CA LEU A 343 8.34 -34.39 23.37
C LEU A 343 6.89 -34.27 22.94
N LEU A 344 6.54 -33.13 22.32
CA LEU A 344 5.24 -32.83 21.76
C LEU A 344 5.34 -32.74 20.24
N ALA A 345 4.46 -33.45 19.55
CA ALA A 345 4.27 -33.29 18.10
C ALA A 345 2.95 -32.61 17.81
N SER A 346 2.88 -31.83 16.75
CA SER A 346 1.66 -31.28 16.19
C SER A 346 1.52 -31.64 14.71
N ALA A 347 0.29 -31.86 14.25
CA ALA A 347 0.00 -32.12 12.85
C ALA A 347 -1.34 -31.46 12.50
N ALA A 348 -1.34 -30.58 11.51
CA ALA A 348 -2.54 -29.91 11.02
C ALA A 348 -2.70 -30.14 9.52
N GLY A 349 -3.96 -30.23 9.07
CA GLY A 349 -4.32 -30.30 7.67
C GLY A 349 -5.57 -29.46 7.40
N ARG A 350 -5.60 -28.78 6.26
CA ARG A 350 -6.74 -27.97 5.86
C ARG A 350 -6.97 -28.08 4.36
N TRP A 351 -8.21 -28.26 3.96
CA TRP A 351 -8.69 -28.17 2.60
C TRP A 351 -9.53 -26.90 2.44
N ASP A 352 -9.29 -26.14 1.36
CA ASP A 352 -10.05 -24.96 0.97
C ASP A 352 -10.47 -25.06 -0.48
N GLN A 353 -11.71 -24.66 -0.78
CA GLN A 353 -12.25 -24.56 -2.13
C GLN A 353 -12.84 -23.18 -2.36
N TYR A 354 -12.50 -22.59 -3.49
CA TYR A 354 -13.03 -21.31 -3.97
C TYR A 354 -13.74 -21.49 -5.29
N ARG A 355 -14.95 -20.91 -5.44
CA ARG A 355 -15.70 -20.90 -6.68
C ARG A 355 -15.89 -19.48 -7.17
N PHE A 356 -15.41 -19.17 -8.35
CA PHE A 356 -15.47 -17.84 -8.97
C PHE A 356 -15.36 -17.95 -10.49
N SER A 357 -16.00 -17.06 -11.23
CA SER A 357 -15.93 -16.99 -12.72
C SER A 357 -16.18 -18.32 -13.43
N GLY A 358 -17.09 -19.15 -12.89
CA GLY A 358 -17.38 -20.49 -13.42
C GLY A 358 -16.32 -21.53 -13.17
N ARG A 359 -15.30 -21.26 -12.36
CA ARG A 359 -14.18 -22.13 -12.02
C ARG A 359 -14.20 -22.51 -10.54
N THR A 360 -13.49 -23.60 -10.26
CA THR A 360 -13.21 -24.07 -8.91
C THR A 360 -11.70 -24.16 -8.72
N GLU A 361 -11.18 -23.53 -7.67
CA GLU A 361 -9.80 -23.65 -7.18
C GLU A 361 -9.82 -24.37 -5.85
N GLU A 362 -9.01 -25.41 -5.71
CA GLU A 362 -8.90 -26.22 -4.50
C GLU A 362 -7.44 -26.29 -4.06
N GLN A 363 -7.23 -26.20 -2.75
CA GLN A 363 -5.90 -26.35 -2.17
C GLN A 363 -5.99 -27.11 -0.85
N THR A 364 -5.03 -27.98 -0.67
CA THR A 364 -4.82 -28.66 0.62
C THR A 364 -3.46 -28.22 1.18
N THR A 365 -3.46 -27.77 2.41
CA THR A 365 -2.27 -27.35 3.13
C THR A 365 -2.11 -28.21 4.40
N TYR A 366 -0.86 -28.33 4.85
CA TYR A 366 -0.55 -29.03 6.09
C TYR A 366 0.60 -28.37 6.82
N ASN A 367 0.66 -28.63 8.13
CA ASN A 367 1.71 -28.20 9.02
C ASN A 367 2.10 -29.34 9.95
N LEU A 368 3.40 -29.52 10.15
CA LEU A 368 3.96 -30.48 11.09
C LEU A 368 4.89 -29.72 12.03
N GLY A 369 4.76 -29.92 13.32
CA GLY A 369 5.57 -29.31 14.35
C GLY A 369 6.15 -30.34 15.32
N LEU A 370 7.33 -30.04 15.85
CA LEU A 370 7.97 -30.83 16.90
C LEU A 370 8.59 -29.92 17.94
N GLU A 371 8.26 -30.14 19.20
CA GLU A 371 8.82 -29.48 20.38
C GLU A 371 9.48 -30.50 21.29
N TRP A 372 10.76 -30.30 21.58
CA TRP A 372 11.50 -31.14 22.50
C TRP A 372 12.11 -30.33 23.64
N ARG A 373 11.80 -30.73 24.87
CA ARG A 373 12.28 -30.11 26.08
C ARG A 373 13.25 -31.05 26.82
N PRO A 374 14.52 -31.20 26.35
CA PRO A 374 15.49 -32.07 26.98
C PRO A 374 15.83 -31.61 28.40
N LEU A 375 15.69 -30.34 28.70
CA LEU A 375 15.84 -29.72 29.99
C LEU A 375 14.66 -28.79 30.25
N THR A 376 14.30 -28.55 31.50
CA THR A 376 13.26 -27.58 31.87
C THR A 376 13.55 -26.15 31.39
N SER A 377 14.84 -25.83 31.18
CA SER A 377 15.31 -24.53 30.69
C SER A 377 15.55 -24.46 29.20
N LEU A 378 15.42 -25.58 28.46
CA LEU A 378 15.72 -25.62 27.01
C LEU A 378 14.60 -26.27 26.24
N LEU A 379 14.03 -25.52 25.30
CA LEU A 379 13.12 -25.98 24.26
C LEU A 379 13.84 -25.97 22.91
N LEU A 380 13.87 -27.10 22.23
CA LEU A 380 14.19 -27.20 20.80
C LEU A 380 12.89 -27.33 20.02
N ARG A 381 12.77 -26.61 18.91
CA ARG A 381 11.56 -26.59 18.08
C ARG A 381 11.87 -26.64 16.62
N GLY A 382 10.98 -27.25 15.85
CA GLY A 382 11.04 -27.24 14.39
C GLY A 382 9.66 -27.38 13.79
N SER A 383 9.44 -26.76 12.66
CA SER A 383 8.19 -26.88 11.90
C SER A 383 8.44 -26.94 10.39
N TYR A 384 7.56 -27.64 9.72
CA TYR A 384 7.45 -27.64 8.25
C TYR A 384 5.98 -27.47 7.88
N GLY A 385 5.69 -26.60 6.92
CA GLY A 385 4.32 -26.40 6.47
C GLY A 385 4.22 -25.92 5.05
N THR A 386 3.01 -26.02 4.53
CA THR A 386 2.58 -25.47 3.25
C THR A 386 1.55 -24.39 3.48
N SER A 387 1.47 -23.44 2.57
CA SER A 387 0.46 -22.39 2.56
C SER A 387 0.00 -22.14 1.11
N PHE A 388 -1.10 -21.43 0.97
CA PHE A 388 -1.53 -20.94 -0.33
C PHE A 388 -2.24 -19.59 -0.20
N ARG A 389 -2.33 -18.86 -1.32
CA ARG A 389 -3.15 -17.66 -1.44
C ARG A 389 -3.98 -17.73 -2.72
N ALA A 390 -5.30 -17.76 -2.58
CA ALA A 390 -6.18 -17.63 -3.73
C ALA A 390 -6.02 -16.25 -4.39
N PRO A 391 -6.17 -16.15 -5.73
CA PRO A 391 -6.06 -14.87 -6.42
C PRO A 391 -7.03 -13.83 -5.84
N ASP A 392 -6.59 -12.58 -5.71
CA ASP A 392 -7.45 -11.50 -5.31
C ASP A 392 -8.55 -11.27 -6.35
N LEU A 393 -9.76 -10.97 -5.87
CA LEU A 393 -10.89 -10.74 -6.75
C LEU A 393 -10.64 -9.63 -7.78
N ASN A 394 -9.82 -8.62 -7.40
CA ASN A 394 -9.46 -7.55 -8.31
C ASN A 394 -8.63 -8.07 -9.51
N TYR A 395 -7.69 -8.98 -9.30
CA TYR A 395 -6.93 -9.58 -10.41
C TYR A 395 -7.79 -10.42 -11.35
N ILE A 396 -8.92 -10.97 -10.84
CA ILE A 396 -9.83 -11.80 -11.63
C ILE A 396 -10.84 -10.94 -12.41
N TYR A 397 -11.43 -9.93 -11.75
CA TYR A 397 -12.59 -9.21 -12.24
C TYR A 397 -12.32 -7.75 -12.60
N GLN A 398 -11.04 -7.30 -12.58
CA GLN A 398 -10.70 -5.95 -12.97
C GLN A 398 -11.16 -5.70 -14.41
N ALA A 399 -11.93 -4.63 -14.62
CA ALA A 399 -12.19 -4.14 -15.96
C ALA A 399 -10.95 -3.45 -16.53
N ASP A 400 -10.89 -3.28 -17.85
CA ASP A 400 -9.76 -2.65 -18.54
C ASP A 400 -9.40 -1.31 -17.91
N ALA A 401 -8.20 -1.23 -17.40
CA ALA A 401 -7.60 -0.03 -16.85
C ALA A 401 -6.46 0.44 -17.76
N ASN A 402 -6.51 1.70 -18.15
CA ASN A 402 -5.49 2.31 -19.00
C ASN A 402 -4.53 3.12 -18.13
N GLY A 403 -3.26 3.03 -18.42
CA GLY A 403 -2.21 3.80 -17.76
C GLY A 403 -1.01 4.00 -18.68
N TYR A 404 0.08 4.48 -18.11
CA TYR A 404 1.36 4.59 -18.83
C TYR A 404 2.54 4.37 -17.89
N TYR A 405 3.60 3.82 -18.45
CA TYR A 405 4.93 3.80 -17.85
C TYR A 405 5.70 5.02 -18.33
N PRO A 406 6.30 5.83 -17.45
CA PRO A 406 6.89 7.10 -17.84
C PRO A 406 8.24 6.95 -18.58
N ALA A 407 8.96 5.86 -18.34
CA ALA A 407 10.33 5.69 -18.80
C ALA A 407 10.61 4.23 -19.19
N GLN A 408 10.22 3.83 -20.41
CA GLN A 408 10.49 2.50 -20.97
C GLN A 408 11.18 2.64 -22.32
N LYS A 409 12.08 1.71 -22.64
CA LYS A 409 12.75 1.64 -23.95
C LYS A 409 11.96 0.73 -24.89
N ASP A 410 11.69 1.21 -26.09
CA ASP A 410 11.12 0.40 -27.16
C ASP A 410 12.25 -0.28 -27.95
N TYR A 411 12.63 -1.49 -27.54
CA TYR A 411 13.79 -2.20 -28.13
C TYR A 411 13.60 -2.50 -29.61
N TYR A 412 12.43 -3.06 -30.01
CA TYR A 412 12.17 -3.38 -31.42
C TYR A 412 12.02 -2.13 -32.28
N GLY A 413 11.32 -1.10 -31.80
CA GLY A 413 11.24 0.18 -32.50
C GLY A 413 12.61 0.83 -32.68
N CYS A 414 13.52 0.71 -31.70
CA CYS A 414 14.88 1.17 -31.79
C CYS A 414 15.67 0.43 -32.91
N GLU A 415 15.54 -0.90 -32.99
CA GLU A 415 16.14 -1.71 -34.07
C GLU A 415 15.59 -1.33 -35.46
N LYS A 416 14.35 -0.90 -35.56
CA LYS A 416 13.70 -0.47 -36.80
C LYS A 416 13.88 1.02 -37.11
N GLY A 417 14.61 1.76 -36.27
CA GLY A 417 14.88 3.17 -36.48
C GLY A 417 13.67 4.09 -36.21
N VAL A 418 12.70 3.65 -35.42
CA VAL A 418 11.56 4.50 -35.01
C VAL A 418 12.08 5.67 -34.17
N ASP A 419 11.68 6.89 -34.50
CA ASP A 419 12.14 8.09 -33.81
C ASP A 419 11.80 8.06 -32.29
N GLY A 420 12.82 8.36 -31.48
CA GLY A 420 12.69 8.37 -30.03
C GLY A 420 12.71 6.98 -29.34
N ALA A 421 12.54 5.88 -30.08
CA ALA A 421 12.43 4.54 -29.50
C ALA A 421 13.67 4.05 -28.75
N CYS A 422 14.86 4.54 -29.12
CA CYS A 422 16.12 4.20 -28.45
C CYS A 422 16.32 4.89 -27.10
N LYS A 423 15.47 5.84 -26.76
CA LYS A 423 15.47 6.54 -25.47
C LYS A 423 14.33 6.03 -24.61
N ASN A 424 14.50 6.13 -23.29
CA ASN A 424 13.38 5.90 -22.37
C ASN A 424 12.26 6.91 -22.65
N GLY A 425 11.07 6.42 -22.87
CA GLY A 425 9.89 7.21 -23.20
C GLY A 425 8.61 6.67 -22.56
N ARG A 426 7.53 7.40 -22.73
CA ARG A 426 6.22 6.96 -22.29
C ARG A 426 5.75 5.75 -23.12
N VAL A 427 5.32 4.70 -22.42
CA VAL A 427 4.63 3.55 -23.03
C VAL A 427 3.27 3.39 -22.39
N ASP A 428 2.21 3.48 -23.19
CA ASP A 428 0.85 3.29 -22.71
C ASP A 428 0.57 1.79 -22.50
N TYR A 429 -0.22 1.46 -21.46
CA TYR A 429 -0.63 0.09 -21.19
C TYR A 429 -2.13 -0.06 -20.94
N VAL A 430 -2.60 -1.28 -21.15
CA VAL A 430 -3.91 -1.76 -20.69
C VAL A 430 -3.68 -2.91 -19.73
N GLN A 431 -4.35 -2.87 -18.59
CA GLN A 431 -4.40 -3.94 -17.62
C GLN A 431 -5.85 -4.40 -17.45
N SER A 432 -6.09 -5.70 -17.60
CA SER A 432 -7.40 -6.33 -17.48
C SER A 432 -7.37 -7.44 -16.45
N GLY A 433 -8.53 -7.86 -15.98
CA GLY A 433 -8.67 -9.03 -15.15
C GLY A 433 -8.26 -10.31 -15.89
N THR A 434 -7.68 -11.24 -15.15
CA THR A 434 -7.25 -12.56 -15.65
C THR A 434 -8.02 -13.65 -14.91
N PRO A 435 -9.12 -14.17 -15.48
CA PRO A 435 -9.96 -15.19 -14.82
C PRO A 435 -9.24 -16.51 -14.56
N ASP A 436 -8.16 -16.82 -15.30
CA ASP A 436 -7.45 -18.10 -15.27
C ASP A 436 -6.31 -18.18 -14.25
N LEU A 437 -6.17 -17.18 -13.40
CA LEU A 437 -5.16 -17.19 -12.33
C LEU A 437 -5.38 -18.33 -11.36
N LYS A 438 -4.27 -18.95 -10.97
CA LYS A 438 -4.19 -20.04 -9.97
C LYS A 438 -3.78 -19.49 -8.61
N SER A 439 -3.99 -20.28 -7.57
CA SER A 439 -3.48 -19.97 -6.24
C SER A 439 -1.96 -20.02 -6.19
N GLU A 440 -1.35 -19.05 -5.50
CA GLU A 440 0.06 -19.11 -5.11
C GLU A 440 0.26 -20.22 -4.08
N ARG A 441 1.43 -20.84 -4.07
CA ARG A 441 1.76 -21.96 -3.17
C ARG A 441 3.02 -21.65 -2.38
N GLY A 442 2.90 -21.69 -1.06
CA GLY A 442 4.02 -21.49 -0.15
C GLY A 442 4.49 -22.80 0.50
N ARG A 443 5.78 -22.87 0.77
CA ARG A 443 6.41 -23.88 1.63
C ARG A 443 7.33 -23.16 2.58
N TYR A 444 7.30 -23.57 3.83
CA TYR A 444 8.21 -23.02 4.83
C TYR A 444 8.70 -24.08 5.79
N TRP A 445 9.90 -23.87 6.31
CA TRP A 445 10.41 -24.62 7.45
C TRP A 445 11.17 -23.68 8.37
N SER A 446 11.09 -24.00 9.64
CA SER A 446 11.84 -23.30 10.67
C SER A 446 12.37 -24.30 11.70
N TYR A 447 13.49 -23.94 12.31
CA TYR A 447 14.02 -24.66 13.47
C TYR A 447 14.80 -23.69 14.35
N GLY A 448 14.75 -23.95 15.64
CA GLY A 448 15.39 -23.08 16.60
C GLY A 448 15.31 -23.60 18.01
N PHE A 449 15.70 -22.74 18.94
CA PHE A 449 15.64 -23.05 20.36
C PHE A 449 15.21 -21.86 21.19
N VAL A 450 14.67 -22.17 22.38
CA VAL A 450 14.43 -21.19 23.45
C VAL A 450 15.16 -21.67 24.68
N TRP A 451 16.02 -20.82 25.22
CA TRP A 451 16.78 -21.09 26.46
C TRP A 451 16.35 -20.11 27.53
N SER A 452 15.77 -20.66 28.62
CA SER A 452 15.20 -19.91 29.73
C SER A 452 15.79 -20.46 31.05
N PRO A 453 17.08 -20.15 31.37
CA PRO A 453 17.74 -20.70 32.57
C PRO A 453 17.14 -20.16 33.88
N SER A 454 16.38 -19.09 33.82
CA SER A 454 15.70 -18.50 34.98
C SER A 454 14.44 -17.73 34.53
N SER A 455 13.55 -17.40 35.44
CA SER A 455 12.38 -16.54 35.20
C SER A 455 12.75 -15.08 34.82
N ARG A 456 14.02 -14.72 34.92
CA ARG A 456 14.54 -13.38 34.65
C ARG A 456 15.21 -13.24 33.30
N PHE A 457 15.53 -14.34 32.65
CA PHE A 457 16.23 -14.33 31.36
C PHE A 457 15.71 -15.42 30.46
N ASP A 458 15.38 -15.02 29.21
CA ASP A 458 15.17 -15.94 28.09
C ASP A 458 15.89 -15.43 26.84
N PHE A 459 16.30 -16.39 26.03
CA PHE A 459 16.89 -16.14 24.71
C PHE A 459 16.36 -17.18 23.72
N SER A 460 16.00 -16.74 22.53
CA SER A 460 15.65 -17.61 21.42
C SER A 460 16.42 -17.28 20.15
N ALA A 461 16.68 -18.31 19.36
CA ALA A 461 17.22 -18.18 18.02
C ALA A 461 16.47 -19.14 17.09
N ASP A 462 15.92 -18.62 16.03
CA ASP A 462 15.15 -19.37 15.04
C ASP A 462 15.67 -19.07 13.62
N TYR A 463 15.99 -20.12 12.87
CA TYR A 463 16.19 -20.04 11.44
C TYR A 463 14.87 -20.27 10.73
N TYR A 464 14.62 -19.51 9.68
CA TYR A 464 13.47 -19.71 8.80
C TYR A 464 13.88 -19.77 7.34
N HIS A 465 13.11 -20.53 6.56
CA HIS A 465 13.15 -20.53 5.10
C HIS A 465 11.73 -20.55 4.55
N ILE A 466 11.44 -19.64 3.64
CA ILE A 466 10.14 -19.50 2.99
C ILE A 466 10.36 -19.52 1.48
N GLN A 467 9.53 -20.27 0.78
CA GLN A 467 9.48 -20.31 -0.68
C GLN A 467 8.04 -20.12 -1.14
N ILE A 468 7.82 -19.24 -2.12
CA ILE A 468 6.53 -19.05 -2.78
C ILE A 468 6.72 -19.37 -4.26
N ASP A 469 5.91 -20.30 -4.76
CA ASP A 469 5.82 -20.67 -6.17
C ASP A 469 4.48 -20.13 -6.73
N ASP A 470 4.40 -19.97 -8.06
CA ASP A 470 3.24 -19.43 -8.76
C ASP A 470 2.82 -18.02 -8.26
N LEU A 471 3.78 -17.22 -7.78
CA LEU A 471 3.53 -15.89 -7.24
C LEU A 471 2.84 -15.03 -8.30
N LEU A 472 1.76 -14.36 -7.89
CA LEU A 472 1.00 -13.45 -8.74
C LEU A 472 1.78 -12.15 -8.91
N THR A 473 2.11 -11.84 -10.14
CA THR A 473 2.79 -10.59 -10.52
C THR A 473 2.16 -10.02 -11.79
N THR A 474 2.31 -8.73 -12.01
CA THR A 474 2.04 -8.11 -13.32
C THR A 474 3.26 -8.25 -14.20
N LEU A 475 3.05 -8.42 -15.49
CA LEU A 475 4.15 -8.46 -16.45
C LEU A 475 4.95 -7.15 -16.40
N ASP A 476 6.26 -7.29 -16.28
CA ASP A 476 7.18 -6.17 -16.39
C ASP A 476 7.21 -5.66 -17.85
N PRO A 477 6.96 -4.37 -18.10
CA PRO A 477 6.92 -3.84 -19.46
C PRO A 477 8.29 -3.84 -20.14
N ASP A 478 9.39 -3.66 -19.42
CA ASP A 478 10.73 -3.69 -19.99
C ASP A 478 11.06 -5.10 -20.49
N LYS A 479 10.72 -6.11 -19.66
CA LYS A 479 10.83 -7.51 -20.07
C LYS A 479 9.99 -7.80 -21.30
N LEU A 480 8.73 -7.41 -21.30
CA LEU A 480 7.81 -7.66 -22.41
C LEU A 480 8.34 -7.08 -23.73
N LEU A 481 8.89 -5.86 -23.68
CA LEU A 481 9.45 -5.19 -24.86
C LEU A 481 10.79 -5.78 -25.32
N ARG A 482 11.61 -6.32 -24.41
CA ARG A 482 12.83 -7.07 -24.76
C ARG A 482 12.49 -8.40 -25.44
N ASP A 483 11.56 -9.15 -24.83
CA ASP A 483 11.11 -10.44 -25.38
C ASP A 483 10.47 -10.23 -26.76
N GLU A 484 9.68 -9.18 -26.95
CA GLU A 484 9.12 -8.82 -28.24
C GLU A 484 10.19 -8.59 -29.29
N ALA A 485 11.22 -7.79 -28.96
CA ALA A 485 12.33 -7.55 -29.86
C ALA A 485 13.05 -8.86 -30.23
N ALA A 486 13.35 -9.71 -29.25
CA ALA A 486 13.97 -11.02 -29.47
C ALA A 486 13.11 -11.96 -30.34
N CYS A 487 11.78 -11.99 -30.11
CA CYS A 487 10.85 -12.79 -30.91
C CYS A 487 10.80 -12.31 -32.38
N ARG A 488 10.75 -10.99 -32.60
CA ARG A 488 10.67 -10.42 -33.95
C ARG A 488 11.98 -10.44 -34.73
N SER A 489 13.12 -10.44 -34.02
CA SER A 489 14.46 -10.42 -34.61
C SER A 489 15.11 -11.81 -34.69
N GLY A 490 14.41 -12.86 -34.26
CA GLY A 490 14.89 -14.25 -34.32
C GLY A 490 15.85 -14.64 -33.18
N GLY A 491 15.97 -13.84 -32.15
CA GLY A 491 16.71 -14.18 -30.93
C GLY A 491 16.01 -15.22 -30.05
N LEU A 492 14.69 -15.34 -30.20
CA LEU A 492 13.84 -16.39 -29.64
C LEU A 492 13.08 -17.10 -30.78
N ASP A 493 12.70 -18.37 -30.56
CA ASP A 493 11.87 -19.10 -31.51
C ASP A 493 10.49 -18.42 -31.66
N PRO A 494 10.17 -17.85 -32.84
CA PRO A 494 8.93 -17.12 -33.07
C PRO A 494 7.67 -17.99 -32.93
N ASP A 495 7.82 -19.32 -33.11
CA ASP A 495 6.72 -20.28 -32.99
C ASP A 495 6.57 -20.83 -31.57
N SER A 496 7.41 -20.38 -30.62
CA SER A 496 7.30 -20.74 -29.22
C SER A 496 6.01 -20.20 -28.58
N ALA A 497 5.53 -20.87 -27.55
CA ALA A 497 4.37 -20.37 -26.77
C ALA A 497 4.65 -18.99 -26.16
N GLN A 498 5.91 -18.76 -25.72
CA GLN A 498 6.36 -17.49 -25.18
C GLN A 498 6.26 -16.36 -26.21
N CYS A 499 6.78 -16.56 -27.42
CA CYS A 499 6.71 -15.52 -28.44
C CYS A 499 5.25 -15.25 -28.90
N ARG A 500 4.42 -16.27 -29.02
CA ARG A 500 3.00 -16.05 -29.35
C ARG A 500 2.30 -15.22 -28.28
N ASP A 501 2.50 -15.50 -26.98
CA ASP A 501 1.92 -14.71 -25.89
C ASP A 501 2.50 -13.29 -25.86
N THR A 502 3.82 -13.13 -25.95
CA THR A 502 4.51 -11.83 -25.98
C THR A 502 4.00 -10.93 -27.12
N LEU A 503 3.95 -11.48 -28.35
CA LEU A 503 3.52 -10.72 -29.53
C LEU A 503 2.05 -10.33 -29.47
N ALA A 504 1.17 -11.15 -28.87
CA ALA A 504 -0.22 -10.84 -28.65
C ALA A 504 -0.44 -9.69 -27.64
N ARG A 505 0.55 -9.42 -26.78
CA ARG A 505 0.51 -8.38 -25.75
C ARG A 505 1.09 -7.03 -26.18
N VAL A 506 1.64 -6.92 -27.38
CA VAL A 506 2.23 -5.68 -27.85
C VAL A 506 1.53 -5.20 -29.14
N GLU A 507 0.87 -4.06 -29.03
CA GLU A 507 0.17 -3.44 -30.15
C GLU A 507 1.07 -2.38 -30.81
N ARG A 508 1.33 -2.57 -32.10
CA ARG A 508 2.13 -1.66 -32.95
C ARG A 508 1.42 -1.34 -34.25
N ASN A 509 1.84 -0.25 -34.86
CA ASN A 509 1.52 -0.01 -36.26
C ASN A 509 2.20 -1.08 -37.13
N ALA A 510 1.57 -1.44 -38.24
CA ALA A 510 2.16 -2.36 -39.19
C ALA A 510 3.49 -1.81 -39.75
N GLY A 511 4.43 -2.68 -40.09
CA GLY A 511 5.73 -2.28 -40.62
C GLY A 511 5.67 -1.60 -42.01
N ASP A 512 4.57 -1.80 -42.73
CA ASP A 512 4.24 -1.18 -44.02
C ASP A 512 3.23 -0.01 -43.89
N ALA A 513 2.92 0.41 -42.67
CA ALA A 513 2.03 1.55 -42.45
C ALA A 513 2.60 2.82 -43.07
N SER A 514 1.75 3.62 -43.72
CA SER A 514 2.13 4.88 -44.36
C SER A 514 2.50 5.98 -43.35
N VAL A 515 2.07 5.84 -42.09
CA VAL A 515 2.32 6.78 -40.99
C VAL A 515 2.91 6.00 -39.82
N ASP A 516 4.06 6.44 -39.33
CA ASP A 516 4.76 5.88 -38.17
C ASP A 516 4.86 4.34 -38.18
N PRO A 517 5.48 3.70 -39.20
CA PRO A 517 5.61 2.25 -39.28
C PRO A 517 6.35 1.70 -38.05
N ASN A 518 5.92 0.56 -37.53
CA ASN A 518 6.46 -0.11 -36.33
C ASN A 518 6.33 0.68 -35.00
N ARG A 519 5.65 1.82 -34.98
CA ARG A 519 5.46 2.58 -33.76
C ARG A 519 4.71 1.75 -32.71
N LEU A 520 5.23 1.75 -31.48
CA LEU A 520 4.57 1.14 -30.31
C LEU A 520 3.34 1.98 -29.90
N ASN A 521 2.18 1.36 -29.87
CA ASN A 521 0.94 2.01 -29.45
C ASN A 521 0.67 1.77 -27.96
N LYS A 522 0.66 0.50 -27.53
CA LYS A 522 0.44 0.12 -26.12
C LYS A 522 0.86 -1.33 -25.87
N VAL A 523 0.95 -1.67 -24.60
CA VAL A 523 1.19 -3.04 -24.12
C VAL A 523 0.07 -3.52 -23.20
N TYR A 524 -0.15 -4.83 -23.16
CA TYR A 524 -1.13 -5.48 -22.27
C TYR A 524 -0.41 -6.19 -21.13
N VAL A 525 -0.58 -5.69 -19.89
CA VAL A 525 0.20 -6.12 -18.71
C VAL A 525 -0.71 -6.73 -17.65
N ASN A 526 -1.36 -7.82 -17.96
CA ASN A 526 -2.24 -8.51 -17.03
C ASN A 526 -1.44 -9.27 -15.95
N ALA A 527 -2.11 -9.55 -14.83
CA ALA A 527 -1.53 -10.42 -13.80
C ALA A 527 -1.34 -11.85 -14.32
N ILE A 528 -0.25 -12.48 -13.92
CA ILE A 528 0.12 -13.86 -14.28
C ILE A 528 0.67 -14.60 -13.06
N ASN A 529 0.61 -15.93 -13.06
CA ASN A 529 1.28 -16.81 -12.11
C ASN A 529 2.62 -17.25 -12.69
N ALA A 530 3.66 -16.49 -12.50
CA ALA A 530 4.95 -16.79 -13.13
C ALA A 530 6.15 -16.68 -12.18
N ALA A 531 6.03 -15.86 -11.12
CA ALA A 531 7.16 -15.55 -10.27
C ALA A 531 7.39 -16.60 -9.17
N LYS A 532 8.63 -16.69 -8.72
CA LYS A 532 9.05 -17.47 -7.55
C LYS A 532 9.85 -16.57 -6.62
N GLU A 533 9.60 -16.69 -5.34
CA GLU A 533 10.32 -15.94 -4.32
C GLU A 533 10.81 -16.88 -3.23
N ARG A 534 12.05 -16.66 -2.76
CA ARG A 534 12.67 -17.43 -1.69
C ARG A 534 13.35 -16.49 -0.73
N THR A 535 13.09 -16.67 0.55
CA THR A 535 13.79 -15.92 1.59
C THR A 535 14.20 -16.84 2.73
N SER A 536 15.35 -16.56 3.33
CA SER A 536 15.80 -17.22 4.55
C SER A 536 16.45 -16.22 5.48
N GLY A 537 16.37 -16.50 6.78
CA GLY A 537 16.96 -15.61 7.78
C GLY A 537 17.06 -16.24 9.16
N ILE A 538 17.52 -15.42 10.09
CA ILE A 538 17.64 -15.75 11.52
C ILE A 538 16.94 -14.67 12.31
N ASP A 539 16.06 -15.09 13.22
CA ASP A 539 15.45 -14.26 14.24
C ASP A 539 16.05 -14.59 15.59
N LEU A 540 16.55 -13.55 16.27
CA LEU A 540 17.05 -13.61 17.62
C LEU A 540 16.16 -12.78 18.54
N ARG A 541 15.84 -13.31 19.72
CA ARG A 541 15.11 -12.57 20.75
C ARG A 541 15.68 -12.85 22.13
N SER A 542 15.75 -11.81 22.96
CA SER A 542 16.10 -11.92 24.36
C SER A 542 15.21 -11.04 25.21
N ASN A 543 14.78 -11.55 26.35
CA ASN A 543 14.10 -10.79 27.39
C ASN A 543 14.90 -10.93 28.71
N ILE A 544 15.12 -9.79 29.36
CA ILE A 544 15.89 -9.73 30.60
C ILE A 544 15.10 -8.91 31.62
N ARG A 545 14.99 -9.39 32.86
CA ARG A 545 14.32 -8.67 33.95
C ARG A 545 15.22 -8.71 35.19
N TRP A 546 15.41 -7.57 35.84
CA TRP A 546 16.18 -7.50 37.07
C TRP A 546 15.63 -6.44 38.00
N GLY A 547 15.75 -6.71 39.31
CA GLY A 547 15.48 -5.72 40.34
C GLY A 547 16.77 -4.97 40.70
N ALA A 548 16.64 -3.67 40.90
CA ALA A 548 17.74 -2.78 41.31
C ALA A 548 17.56 -2.26 42.75
N GLY A 549 16.94 -3.07 43.64
CA GLY A 549 16.67 -2.69 45.02
C GLY A 549 15.81 -1.44 45.12
N ASP A 550 16.30 -0.44 45.82
CA ASP A 550 15.60 0.83 46.05
C ASP A 550 15.42 1.66 44.77
N TYR A 551 16.03 1.27 43.64
CA TYR A 551 15.88 1.95 42.34
C TYR A 551 14.82 1.30 41.43
N GLY A 552 14.04 0.35 41.98
CA GLY A 552 12.92 -0.27 41.24
C GLY A 552 13.34 -1.49 40.41
N ALA A 553 12.62 -1.73 39.33
CA ALA A 553 12.81 -2.87 38.45
C ALA A 553 13.07 -2.42 37.00
N PHE A 554 13.87 -3.21 36.32
CA PHE A 554 14.17 -3.01 34.90
C PHE A 554 13.74 -4.23 34.09
N SER A 555 13.26 -3.99 32.88
CA SER A 555 13.06 -5.02 31.89
C SER A 555 13.60 -4.56 30.53
N SER A 556 14.23 -5.48 29.81
CA SER A 556 14.75 -5.22 28.47
C SER A 556 14.30 -6.32 27.51
N THR A 557 13.89 -5.93 26.33
CA THR A 557 13.62 -6.84 25.21
C THR A 557 14.51 -6.44 24.04
N LEU A 558 15.17 -7.43 23.44
CA LEU A 558 15.96 -7.29 22.22
C LEU A 558 15.40 -8.26 21.18
N GLY A 559 15.11 -7.76 19.97
CA GLY A 559 14.75 -8.58 18.81
C GLY A 559 15.62 -8.18 17.62
N TYR A 560 16.24 -9.16 16.97
CA TYR A 560 17.09 -8.93 15.81
C TYR A 560 16.76 -9.93 14.70
N THR A 561 16.39 -9.42 13.52
CA THR A 561 16.18 -10.19 12.30
C THR A 561 17.33 -9.94 11.34
N LEU A 562 17.91 -11.00 10.81
CA LEU A 562 18.93 -10.98 9.77
C LEU A 562 18.45 -11.80 8.58
N VAL A 563 18.25 -11.14 7.43
CA VAL A 563 17.98 -11.80 6.14
C VAL A 563 19.30 -12.38 5.62
N LEU A 564 19.37 -13.69 5.43
CA LEU A 564 20.54 -14.41 4.89
C LEU A 564 20.51 -14.48 3.37
N SER A 565 19.32 -14.77 2.80
CA SER A 565 19.09 -14.76 1.35
C SER A 565 17.69 -14.24 1.05
N HIS A 566 17.55 -13.54 -0.07
CA HIS A 566 16.27 -13.18 -0.67
C HIS A 566 16.44 -13.20 -2.18
N ASP A 567 15.83 -14.17 -2.81
CA ASP A 567 15.94 -14.41 -4.25
C ASP A 567 14.55 -14.30 -4.87
N TYR A 568 14.46 -13.57 -5.97
CA TYR A 568 13.26 -13.41 -6.78
C TYR A 568 13.51 -13.91 -8.19
N LYS A 569 12.57 -14.61 -8.78
CA LYS A 569 12.60 -15.07 -10.15
C LYS A 569 11.27 -14.73 -10.82
N GLN A 570 11.28 -13.84 -11.79
CA GLN A 570 10.06 -13.32 -12.41
C GLN A 570 9.30 -14.36 -13.22
N SER A 571 10.01 -15.28 -13.90
CA SER A 571 9.44 -16.45 -14.56
C SER A 571 10.51 -17.52 -14.72
N ASP A 572 10.12 -18.73 -15.18
CA ASP A 572 11.06 -19.84 -15.34
C ASP A 572 12.16 -19.58 -16.38
N ASP A 573 11.93 -18.68 -17.34
CA ASP A 573 12.89 -18.28 -18.38
C ASP A 573 13.90 -17.22 -17.92
N TYR A 574 13.71 -16.66 -16.71
CA TYR A 574 14.59 -15.62 -16.17
C TYR A 574 15.58 -16.16 -15.15
N PRO A 575 16.79 -15.57 -15.07
CA PRO A 575 17.69 -15.87 -13.97
C PRO A 575 17.07 -15.44 -12.64
N SER A 576 17.47 -16.12 -11.56
CA SER A 576 17.13 -15.69 -10.21
C SER A 576 17.93 -14.45 -9.87
N GLU A 577 17.25 -13.43 -9.36
CA GLU A 577 17.81 -12.16 -8.90
C GLU A 577 17.99 -12.19 -7.39
N ASN A 578 19.19 -11.89 -6.92
CA ASN A 578 19.47 -11.76 -5.49
C ASN A 578 18.97 -10.41 -4.98
N GLN A 579 17.76 -10.38 -4.47
CA GLN A 579 17.11 -9.16 -3.95
C GLN A 579 17.79 -8.61 -2.70
N ARG A 580 18.42 -9.46 -1.88
CA ARG A 580 19.13 -9.01 -0.67
C ARG A 580 20.31 -8.08 -0.98
N ASP A 581 21.02 -8.35 -2.07
CA ASP A 581 22.27 -7.65 -2.43
C ASP A 581 22.15 -6.80 -3.70
N SER A 582 21.05 -6.93 -4.46
CA SER A 582 20.74 -6.07 -5.61
C SER A 582 20.54 -4.61 -5.19
N LEU A 583 20.87 -3.70 -6.10
CA LEU A 583 20.52 -2.28 -5.99
C LEU A 583 19.10 -1.99 -6.49
N ASP A 584 18.42 -2.96 -7.11
CA ASP A 584 17.02 -2.82 -7.53
C ASP A 584 16.04 -3.11 -6.39
N SER A 585 16.51 -3.72 -5.29
CA SER A 585 15.70 -3.99 -4.10
C SER A 585 15.87 -2.92 -3.03
N HIS A 586 14.76 -2.51 -2.44
CA HIS A 586 14.70 -1.56 -1.32
C HIS A 586 14.45 -2.26 0.03
N ASP A 587 14.81 -3.54 0.16
CA ASP A 587 14.63 -4.31 1.38
C ASP A 587 15.80 -4.13 2.36
N TRP A 588 15.47 -4.07 3.65
CA TRP A 588 16.49 -4.03 4.69
C TRP A 588 17.12 -5.40 4.89
N ARG A 589 18.44 -5.46 4.93
CA ARG A 589 19.18 -6.70 5.23
C ARG A 589 19.04 -7.16 6.67
N SER A 590 18.72 -6.24 7.59
CA SER A 590 18.52 -6.55 8.98
C SER A 590 17.65 -5.50 9.67
N LYS A 591 17.01 -5.90 10.78
CA LYS A 591 16.26 -4.99 11.64
C LYS A 591 16.50 -5.37 13.10
N LEU A 592 16.75 -4.37 13.96
CA LEU A 592 16.87 -4.57 15.40
C LEU A 592 15.83 -3.70 16.10
N ASN A 593 15.13 -4.30 17.04
CA ASN A 593 14.24 -3.61 17.97
C ASN A 593 14.78 -3.84 19.38
N ALA A 594 14.95 -2.79 20.17
CA ALA A 594 15.38 -2.87 21.54
C ALA A 594 14.51 -1.99 22.43
N SER A 595 14.18 -2.47 23.61
CA SER A 595 13.49 -1.66 24.63
C SER A 595 14.14 -1.85 25.98
N LEU A 596 14.17 -0.77 26.75
CA LEU A 596 14.54 -0.75 28.15
C LEU A 596 13.45 -0.04 28.94
N THR A 597 12.75 -0.75 29.78
CA THR A 597 11.70 -0.22 30.65
C THR A 597 12.21 -0.17 32.09
N TRP A 598 11.96 0.95 32.76
CA TRP A 598 12.22 1.18 34.17
C TRP A 598 10.90 1.43 34.90
N ASP A 599 10.62 0.62 35.87
CA ASP A 599 9.46 0.70 36.76
C ASP A 599 9.92 1.09 38.16
N TYR A 600 9.45 2.25 38.66
CA TYR A 600 9.75 2.75 39.96
C TYR A 600 8.53 3.40 40.62
N ALA A 601 8.02 2.79 41.69
CA ALA A 601 6.81 3.24 42.40
C ALA A 601 5.62 3.52 41.45
N GLN A 602 5.24 4.78 41.23
CA GLN A 602 4.15 5.20 40.36
C GLN A 602 4.64 5.55 38.94
N PHE A 603 5.93 5.46 38.69
CA PHE A 603 6.56 5.89 37.43
C PHE A 603 7.00 4.68 36.59
N THR A 604 6.64 4.69 35.33
CA THR A 604 7.15 3.75 34.31
C THR A 604 7.74 4.54 33.16
N SER A 605 8.97 4.26 32.77
CA SER A 605 9.62 4.87 31.61
C SER A 605 10.18 3.80 30.70
N THR A 606 10.01 3.99 29.38
CA THR A 606 10.57 3.09 28.37
C THR A 606 11.37 3.89 27.34
N LEU A 607 12.61 3.46 27.13
CA LEU A 607 13.40 3.84 25.96
C LEU A 607 13.30 2.71 24.93
N PHE A 608 12.93 3.04 23.72
CA PHE A 608 12.81 2.10 22.60
C PHE A 608 13.70 2.55 21.45
N ALA A 609 14.43 1.62 20.85
CA ALA A 609 15.27 1.84 19.69
C ALA A 609 14.91 0.89 18.57
N VAL A 610 14.81 1.41 17.35
CA VAL A 610 14.71 0.63 16.12
C VAL A 610 15.90 0.96 15.24
N ARG A 611 16.68 -0.05 14.87
CA ARG A 611 17.76 0.08 13.88
C ARG A 611 17.38 -0.66 12.62
N TYR A 612 17.31 0.08 11.52
CA TYR A 612 17.15 -0.43 10.18
C TYR A 612 18.53 -0.69 9.56
N GLY A 613 18.68 -1.81 8.87
CA GLY A 613 19.88 -2.15 8.11
C GLY A 613 20.09 -1.20 6.92
N SER A 614 21.15 -1.46 6.15
CA SER A 614 21.38 -0.74 4.91
C SER A 614 20.29 -1.07 3.88
N VAL A 615 19.93 -0.08 3.09
CA VAL A 615 18.92 -0.18 2.02
C VAL A 615 19.46 0.53 0.78
N THR A 616 18.98 0.16 -0.41
CA THR A 616 19.32 0.86 -1.66
C THR A 616 18.78 2.30 -1.61
N ASN A 617 19.55 3.26 -2.14
CA ASN A 617 19.11 4.64 -2.28
C ASN A 617 18.05 4.78 -3.39
N ALA A 618 17.35 5.90 -3.45
CA ALA A 618 16.23 6.14 -4.38
C ALA A 618 16.65 6.00 -5.86
N ALA A 619 17.86 6.41 -6.21
CA ALA A 619 18.38 6.30 -7.58
C ALA A 619 18.86 4.89 -7.98
N GLY A 620 18.87 3.91 -7.07
CA GLY A 620 19.42 2.58 -7.37
C GLY A 620 20.94 2.57 -7.63
N SER A 621 21.64 3.63 -7.25
CA SER A 621 23.06 3.82 -7.56
C SER A 621 24.02 3.42 -6.44
N GLY A 622 23.50 3.17 -5.25
CA GLY A 622 24.27 2.84 -4.05
C GLY A 622 23.40 2.45 -2.87
N ARG A 623 24.01 2.38 -1.69
CA ARG A 623 23.28 2.02 -0.45
C ARG A 623 23.37 3.11 0.60
N LEU A 624 22.24 3.37 1.24
CA LEU A 624 22.16 4.19 2.44
C LEU A 624 22.70 3.41 3.64
N SER A 625 23.41 4.11 4.51
CA SER A 625 23.90 3.55 5.77
C SER A 625 22.76 3.13 6.70
N PRO A 626 22.97 2.15 7.59
CA PRO A 626 22.02 1.81 8.64
C PRO A 626 21.56 3.03 9.43
N TRP A 627 20.32 3.01 9.90
CA TRP A 627 19.70 4.12 10.62
C TRP A 627 19.03 3.66 11.90
N THR A 628 19.20 4.41 12.98
CA THR A 628 18.60 4.10 14.28
C THR A 628 17.70 5.22 14.74
N VAL A 629 16.47 4.89 15.10
CA VAL A 629 15.48 5.81 15.66
C VAL A 629 15.25 5.46 17.11
N PHE A 630 15.30 6.47 17.98
CA PHE A 630 15.01 6.33 19.40
C PHE A 630 13.64 6.93 19.70
N ASN A 631 12.82 6.23 20.47
CA ASN A 631 11.57 6.70 21.02
C ASN A 631 11.62 6.58 22.53
N ALA A 632 10.95 7.48 23.24
CA ALA A 632 10.88 7.44 24.70
C ALA A 632 9.45 7.63 25.18
N SER A 633 9.06 6.95 26.23
CA SER A 633 7.80 7.19 26.92
C SER A 633 8.02 7.23 28.43
N ALA A 634 7.18 8.02 29.09
CA ALA A 634 7.11 8.11 30.53
C ALA A 634 5.66 8.17 30.97
N ARG A 635 5.26 7.36 31.91
CA ARG A 635 3.93 7.35 32.50
C ARG A 635 4.01 7.49 34.01
N TYR A 636 3.17 8.36 34.56
CA TYR A 636 3.03 8.55 36.00
C TYR A 636 1.60 8.27 36.44
N ARG A 637 1.43 7.38 37.42
CA ARG A 637 0.14 7.13 38.06
C ARG A 637 -0.10 8.18 39.14
N LEU A 638 -1.06 9.06 38.90
CA LEU A 638 -1.44 10.10 39.85
C LEU A 638 -2.15 9.50 41.09
N ASN A 639 -2.95 8.48 40.85
CA ASN A 639 -3.62 7.66 41.88
C ASN A 639 -4.10 6.34 41.22
N GLU A 640 -4.89 5.54 41.93
CA GLU A 640 -5.40 4.25 41.42
C GLU A 640 -6.28 4.40 40.17
N ARG A 641 -6.88 5.57 39.95
CA ARG A 641 -7.83 5.83 38.87
C ARG A 641 -7.25 6.66 37.73
N ALA A 642 -6.19 7.41 37.96
CA ALA A 642 -5.70 8.38 36.99
C ALA A 642 -4.22 8.21 36.67
N SER A 643 -3.87 8.31 35.42
CA SER A 643 -2.48 8.38 34.95
C SER A 643 -2.29 9.40 33.84
N VAL A 644 -1.09 9.95 33.74
CA VAL A 644 -0.65 10.82 32.66
C VAL A 644 0.57 10.18 32.00
N GLY A 645 0.62 10.21 30.68
CA GLY A 645 1.71 9.69 29.87
C GLY A 645 2.24 10.72 28.89
N LEU A 646 3.55 10.68 28.65
CA LEU A 646 4.21 11.44 27.59
C LEU A 646 4.99 10.45 26.73
N THR A 647 4.76 10.48 25.43
CA THR A 647 5.53 9.71 24.46
C THR A 647 6.18 10.64 23.45
N VAL A 648 7.46 10.41 23.17
CA VAL A 648 8.24 11.14 22.17
C VAL A 648 8.74 10.14 21.15
N ASN A 649 8.20 10.19 19.94
CA ASN A 649 8.70 9.44 18.81
C ASN A 649 9.82 10.22 18.12
N ASN A 650 10.82 9.50 17.61
CA ASN A 650 12.03 10.07 17.02
C ASN A 650 12.68 11.15 17.92
N LEU A 651 13.11 10.70 19.09
CA LEU A 651 13.64 11.55 20.17
C LEU A 651 14.76 12.52 19.71
N LEU A 652 15.58 12.06 18.75
CA LEU A 652 16.71 12.82 18.21
C LEU A 652 16.36 13.72 17.02
N ASP A 653 15.09 13.74 16.58
CA ASP A 653 14.60 14.52 15.45
C ASP A 653 15.38 14.28 14.14
N GLN A 654 15.72 13.04 13.88
CA GLN A 654 16.50 12.66 12.70
C GLN A 654 15.61 12.18 11.57
N ILE A 655 15.94 12.57 10.35
CA ILE A 655 15.32 12.08 9.12
C ILE A 655 16.39 11.38 8.30
N LYS A 656 16.03 10.28 7.63
CA LYS A 656 16.93 9.59 6.72
C LYS A 656 16.88 10.28 5.36
N GLU A 657 17.74 11.25 5.17
CA GLU A 657 17.85 11.99 3.90
C GLU A 657 18.49 11.12 2.82
N ASP A 658 18.04 11.35 1.58
CA ASP A 658 18.55 10.74 0.36
C ASP A 658 18.30 11.70 -0.81
N ASP A 659 19.36 12.33 -1.29
CA ASP A 659 19.35 13.30 -2.40
C ASP A 659 19.72 12.67 -3.75
N SER A 660 19.90 11.35 -3.81
CA SER A 660 20.38 10.64 -5.00
C SER A 660 19.44 10.73 -6.20
N ASP A 661 18.13 10.87 -5.97
CA ASP A 661 17.07 10.98 -7.01
C ASP A 661 16.30 12.32 -6.92
N GLY A 662 16.84 13.33 -6.22
CA GLY A 662 16.22 14.62 -6.06
C GLY A 662 15.06 14.62 -5.04
N TRP A 663 14.11 15.56 -5.21
CA TRP A 663 12.97 15.70 -4.31
C TRP A 663 12.10 14.41 -4.30
N PRO A 664 11.64 13.90 -3.14
CA PRO A 664 11.50 14.54 -1.82
C PRO A 664 12.69 14.38 -0.87
N TYR A 665 13.86 13.98 -1.33
CA TYR A 665 15.12 13.89 -0.58
C TYR A 665 15.12 12.88 0.57
N TYR A 666 14.24 11.89 0.53
CA TYR A 666 14.23 10.74 1.45
C TYR A 666 13.56 9.52 0.77
N PRO A 667 13.92 8.28 1.14
CA PRO A 667 13.34 7.08 0.54
C PRO A 667 11.93 6.83 1.08
N THR A 668 10.92 7.34 0.38
CA THR A 668 9.49 7.36 0.77
C THR A 668 8.89 5.97 1.01
N GLY A 669 9.44 4.93 0.40
CA GLY A 669 8.99 3.54 0.59
C GLY A 669 9.46 2.90 1.90
N ASN A 670 10.52 3.45 2.53
CA ASN A 670 11.19 2.85 3.68
C ASN A 670 11.06 3.67 4.97
N TYR A 671 10.99 4.99 4.84
CA TYR A 671 11.06 5.91 5.97
C TYR A 671 9.98 6.99 5.87
N ASP A 672 9.64 7.61 7.00
CA ASP A 672 8.78 8.79 7.02
C ASP A 672 9.61 10.08 7.21
N ALA A 673 8.99 11.20 6.88
CA ALA A 673 9.55 12.53 6.98
C ALA A 673 8.94 13.36 8.13
N MET A 674 8.31 12.70 9.11
CA MET A 674 7.56 13.40 10.16
C MET A 674 8.48 14.05 11.20
N GLY A 675 9.71 13.55 11.39
CA GLY A 675 10.59 14.02 12.45
C GLY A 675 10.08 13.69 13.84
N ARG A 676 10.41 14.53 14.83
CA ARG A 676 9.99 14.31 16.22
C ARG A 676 8.51 14.58 16.40
N GLN A 677 7.84 13.66 17.12
CA GLN A 677 6.42 13.74 17.44
C GLN A 677 6.21 13.58 18.95
N TRP A 678 5.32 14.38 19.50
CA TRP A 678 4.97 14.37 20.91
C TRP A 678 3.53 13.94 21.10
N TRP A 679 3.30 13.05 22.08
CA TRP A 679 2.00 12.57 22.47
C TRP A 679 1.84 12.75 23.97
N LEU A 680 0.80 13.44 24.38
CA LEU A 680 0.38 13.55 25.77
C LEU A 680 -0.92 12.77 25.92
N ASP A 681 -0.95 11.82 26.85
CA ASP A 681 -2.15 11.05 27.17
C ASP A 681 -2.56 11.24 28.63
N PHE A 682 -3.85 11.24 28.84
CA PHE A 682 -4.46 11.21 30.16
C PHE A 682 -5.46 10.06 30.18
N SER A 683 -5.35 9.16 31.16
CA SER A 683 -6.27 8.04 31.35
C SER A 683 -6.95 8.17 32.70
N TYR A 684 -8.27 7.92 32.72
CA TYR A 684 -9.06 7.93 33.95
C TYR A 684 -10.03 6.74 33.94
N HIS A 685 -10.07 5.98 35.05
CA HIS A 685 -10.97 4.86 35.29
C HIS A 685 -12.15 5.34 36.13
N PHE A 686 -13.35 5.27 35.56
CA PHE A 686 -14.63 5.54 36.24
C PHE A 686 -15.14 4.25 36.89
N GLY A 687 -15.54 4.30 38.13
CA GLY A 687 -15.99 3.13 38.89
C GLY A 687 -14.84 2.41 39.62
N GLY A 688 -15.14 1.72 40.66
CA GLY A 688 -14.26 0.94 41.50
C GLY A 688 -15.06 0.20 42.50
#